data_bd6d7708d43932ba1be4ae0e2328376a
#
_entry.id   bd6d7708d43932ba1be4ae0e2328376a
#
_cell.length_a   1.000
_cell.length_b   1.000
_cell.length_c   1.000
_cell.angle_alpha   90.00
_cell.angle_beta   90.00
_cell.angle_gamma   90.00
#
_symmetry.space_group_name_H-M   'P 1'
#
loop_
_entity.id
_entity.type
_entity.pdbx_description
1 polymer ?
#
loop_
_entity_poly.entity_id
_entity_poly.type
_entity_poly.pdbx_seq_one_letter_code
_entity_poly.pdbx_strand_id
1 'polypeptide(L)'
;MRRPLCAFCLSALGVLALCSFLPQMGLLLPSAAIFVVFCLLVWWKGGAARGYAVCLLLGAVLGVGIMKTTGARLAKIQDAYAGRDVTLTAEVESTGRAYTAGRVSAVLMVEKVDGEAVHFRVECASLPKCEAGGRIRGRFSLDVPDATQRLDDYADGIVLSAEYLSGMLRLGQSESFRARTARLQAALSRALRKGMAENTGGVLAAMVVGDRSHLTSTLRSAYRGAGLSHVLVVSGLHVTIFCGLLDALPHKERERSRAYRRARSLLRAGTALLLVGITGATPSVLRAAVAVWVSSLGVWVGGPADTLTSLGAAGVLMCLGNGYAVYDVGFELSFAAVMGTLAGAECAGRGRERYYDRKKKRKSRREKPSRAVLLFRRFAGGVWDSLCVSLCASAATFPVLVLRGMSTTVWAVASGVAVLWLVGPMLSFGLGAALLGLAAQNFESLPLFEIIRRPVAFCAEGLAWLMNEWAFRVSVLPGASLWFDGTYAALVCLALILLCVMAMRRHIRLRVALPTVILLAALAIGLETALSWNVVNIELVGTRAAPAVVITQREKAVVLFRGSSITQRAVENQLEKRGVRTVELLVDLRMQPEEPCRIEAQKRINAAALAENTTRRASCGEVDLELFRTRQGCILRMRVGGQRFITLSGTVRPAKPIRAEWLLASSARPDNIRYTDCLTLSSKYRWMEEDAEPVSRLRLRLEG
;
A
#
# COMPACT_ATOMS: atom_id res chain seq x y z
N MET A 1 -33.05 -6.45 7.39
CA MET A 1 -32.87 -7.44 6.32
C MET A 1 -32.03 -8.60 6.86
N ARG A 2 -32.40 -9.84 6.56
CA ARG A 2 -31.63 -11.04 6.94
C ARG A 2 -30.50 -11.23 5.92
N ARG A 3 -29.23 -11.26 6.36
CA ARG A 3 -28.02 -11.31 5.50
C ARG A 3 -27.16 -12.53 5.84
N PRO A 4 -27.64 -13.77 5.66
CA PRO A 4 -26.89 -14.96 6.05
C PRO A 4 -25.58 -15.12 5.28
N LEU A 5 -25.59 -14.83 3.97
CA LEU A 5 -24.38 -14.88 3.13
C LEU A 5 -23.31 -13.86 3.56
N CYS A 6 -23.72 -12.66 4.00
CA CYS A 6 -22.79 -11.69 4.55
C CYS A 6 -22.11 -12.21 5.83
N ALA A 7 -22.88 -12.83 6.75
CA ALA A 7 -22.35 -13.44 7.97
C ALA A 7 -21.36 -14.57 7.66
N PHE A 8 -21.67 -15.44 6.70
CA PHE A 8 -20.79 -16.48 6.20
C PHE A 8 -19.44 -15.91 5.69
N CYS A 9 -19.51 -14.94 4.78
CA CYS A 9 -18.31 -14.34 4.17
C CYS A 9 -17.44 -13.60 5.20
N LEU A 10 -18.06 -12.80 6.08
CA LEU A 10 -17.34 -12.06 7.11
C LEU A 10 -16.70 -12.99 8.15
N SER A 11 -17.34 -14.12 8.47
CA SER A 11 -16.75 -15.14 9.34
C SER A 11 -15.51 -15.77 8.70
N ALA A 12 -15.58 -16.15 7.41
CA ALA A 12 -14.44 -16.70 6.69
C ALA A 12 -13.26 -15.72 6.67
N LEU A 13 -13.51 -14.45 6.34
CA LEU A 13 -12.48 -13.41 6.35
C LEU A 13 -11.92 -13.13 7.75
N GLY A 14 -12.78 -13.13 8.77
CA GLY A 14 -12.35 -12.96 10.17
C GLY A 14 -11.40 -14.07 10.62
N VAL A 15 -11.69 -15.32 10.26
CA VAL A 15 -10.81 -16.46 10.57
C VAL A 15 -9.50 -16.38 9.80
N LEU A 16 -9.52 -16.01 8.51
CA LEU A 16 -8.31 -15.81 7.72
C LEU A 16 -7.42 -14.71 8.33
N ALA A 17 -8.01 -13.59 8.74
CA ALA A 17 -7.31 -12.52 9.44
C ALA A 17 -6.71 -13.01 10.76
N LEU A 18 -7.48 -13.70 11.59
CA LEU A 18 -6.99 -14.27 12.84
C LEU A 18 -5.82 -15.22 12.63
N CYS A 19 -5.90 -16.11 11.65
CA CYS A 19 -4.82 -17.04 11.31
C CYS A 19 -3.57 -16.34 10.75
N SER A 20 -3.71 -15.17 10.13
CA SER A 20 -2.57 -14.42 9.59
C SER A 20 -1.86 -13.55 10.64
N PHE A 21 -2.63 -12.94 11.56
CA PHE A 21 -2.08 -11.98 12.54
C PHE A 21 -1.71 -12.63 13.88
N LEU A 22 -2.48 -13.61 14.36
CA LEU A 22 -2.33 -14.12 15.73
C LEU A 22 -1.25 -15.19 15.95
N PRO A 23 -0.74 -15.95 14.97
CA PRO A 23 0.36 -16.90 15.21
C PRO A 23 1.58 -16.23 15.84
N GLN A 24 1.81 -14.97 15.47
CA GLN A 24 2.90 -14.16 16.01
C GLN A 24 2.71 -13.82 17.51
N MET A 25 1.50 -13.92 18.04
CA MET A 25 1.16 -13.53 19.40
C MET A 25 0.77 -14.72 20.31
N GLY A 26 0.78 -15.95 19.80
CA GLY A 26 0.33 -17.14 20.56
C GLY A 26 -1.17 -17.13 20.94
N LEU A 27 -1.96 -16.26 20.32
CA LEU A 27 -3.37 -16.01 20.69
C LEU A 27 -4.39 -16.78 19.83
N LEU A 28 -3.95 -17.71 18.98
CA LEU A 28 -4.87 -18.48 18.09
C LEU A 28 -5.88 -19.31 18.87
N LEU A 29 -5.43 -20.08 19.87
CA LEU A 29 -6.32 -20.95 20.66
C LEU A 29 -7.34 -20.14 21.46
N PRO A 30 -6.97 -19.09 22.22
CA PRO A 30 -7.94 -18.26 22.92
C PRO A 30 -8.97 -17.61 22.00
N SER A 31 -8.55 -17.11 20.84
CA SER A 31 -9.45 -16.46 19.88
C SER A 31 -10.42 -17.45 19.24
N ALA A 32 -9.98 -18.67 18.93
CA ALA A 32 -10.85 -19.74 18.45
C ALA A 32 -11.89 -20.15 19.50
N ALA A 33 -11.49 -20.26 20.77
CA ALA A 33 -12.40 -20.55 21.87
C ALA A 33 -13.47 -19.46 22.03
N ILE A 34 -13.07 -18.18 22.02
CA ILE A 34 -13.99 -17.03 22.08
C ILE A 34 -14.99 -17.07 20.92
N PHE A 35 -14.52 -17.37 19.69
CA PHE A 35 -15.37 -17.47 18.51
C PHE A 35 -16.39 -18.59 18.63
N VAL A 36 -15.98 -19.78 19.11
CA VAL A 36 -16.89 -20.91 19.36
C VAL A 36 -17.95 -20.56 20.40
N VAL A 37 -17.54 -19.95 21.51
CA VAL A 37 -18.47 -19.49 22.56
C VAL A 37 -19.46 -18.46 21.97
N PHE A 38 -19.01 -17.53 21.16
CA PHE A 38 -19.89 -16.58 20.48
C PHE A 38 -20.91 -17.28 19.56
N CYS A 39 -20.50 -18.25 18.78
CA CYS A 39 -21.41 -19.05 17.93
C CYS A 39 -22.44 -19.81 18.77
N LEU A 40 -22.04 -20.40 19.91
CA LEU A 40 -22.94 -21.09 20.83
C LEU A 40 -23.97 -20.13 21.46
N LEU A 41 -23.53 -18.92 21.87
CA LEU A 41 -24.43 -17.89 22.39
C LEU A 41 -25.45 -17.41 21.32
N VAL A 42 -25.02 -17.26 20.06
CA VAL A 42 -25.91 -16.95 18.94
C VAL A 42 -26.90 -18.09 18.70
N TRP A 43 -26.43 -19.33 18.76
CA TRP A 43 -27.28 -20.52 18.63
C TRP A 43 -28.34 -20.60 19.72
N TRP A 44 -27.96 -20.29 20.94
CA TRP A 44 -28.85 -20.37 22.12
C TRP A 44 -30.03 -19.39 22.07
N LYS A 45 -29.87 -18.27 21.39
CA LYS A 45 -30.97 -17.30 21.15
C LYS A 45 -32.16 -17.85 20.35
N GLY A 46 -32.02 -19.03 19.73
CA GLY A 46 -33.11 -19.70 19.00
C GLY A 46 -33.55 -19.04 17.71
N GLY A 47 -34.58 -19.60 17.09
CA GLY A 47 -35.21 -19.03 15.89
C GLY A 47 -34.25 -18.76 14.71
N ALA A 48 -34.37 -17.57 14.11
CA ALA A 48 -33.51 -17.17 13.00
C ALA A 48 -32.01 -17.07 13.34
N ALA A 49 -31.66 -16.93 14.63
CA ALA A 49 -30.27 -16.83 15.07
C ALA A 49 -29.50 -18.16 14.85
N ARG A 50 -30.16 -19.30 14.89
CA ARG A 50 -29.56 -20.60 14.57
C ARG A 50 -29.02 -20.65 13.15
N GLY A 51 -29.77 -20.12 12.18
CA GLY A 51 -29.31 -20.04 10.79
C GLY A 51 -28.05 -19.17 10.64
N TYR A 52 -27.93 -18.07 11.41
CA TYR A 52 -26.71 -17.26 11.44
C TYR A 52 -25.54 -18.00 12.08
N ALA A 53 -25.76 -18.74 13.16
CA ALA A 53 -24.71 -19.54 13.80
C ALA A 53 -24.15 -20.60 12.83
N VAL A 54 -25.01 -21.27 12.07
CA VAL A 54 -24.58 -22.21 11.01
C VAL A 54 -23.75 -21.50 9.93
N CYS A 55 -24.20 -20.35 9.44
CA CYS A 55 -23.45 -19.58 8.45
C CYS A 55 -22.08 -19.13 8.97
N LEU A 56 -21.99 -18.69 10.23
CA LEU A 56 -20.72 -18.31 10.86
C LEU A 56 -19.78 -19.51 10.95
N LEU A 57 -20.25 -20.68 11.39
CA LEU A 57 -19.44 -21.89 11.49
C LEU A 57 -18.98 -22.38 10.11
N LEU A 58 -19.86 -22.42 9.13
CA LEU A 58 -19.50 -22.81 7.75
C LEU A 58 -18.46 -21.86 7.16
N GLY A 59 -18.61 -20.54 7.40
CA GLY A 59 -17.63 -19.54 6.99
C GLY A 59 -16.29 -19.78 7.66
N ALA A 60 -16.26 -20.07 8.96
CA ALA A 60 -15.04 -20.37 9.70
C ALA A 60 -14.33 -21.62 9.15
N VAL A 61 -15.08 -22.70 8.90
CA VAL A 61 -14.53 -23.92 8.28
C VAL A 61 -13.91 -23.63 6.93
N LEU A 62 -14.59 -22.82 6.09
CA LEU A 62 -14.02 -22.39 4.81
C LEU A 62 -12.70 -21.61 5.01
N GLY A 63 -12.67 -20.64 5.94
CA GLY A 63 -11.47 -19.85 6.23
C GLY A 63 -10.29 -20.71 6.67
N VAL A 64 -10.51 -21.65 7.60
CA VAL A 64 -9.49 -22.62 8.04
C VAL A 64 -9.03 -23.49 6.87
N GLY A 65 -9.98 -23.97 6.04
CA GLY A 65 -9.66 -24.78 4.85
C GLY A 65 -8.75 -24.05 3.86
N ILE A 66 -9.07 -22.78 3.52
CA ILE A 66 -8.26 -21.94 2.66
C ILE A 66 -6.85 -21.74 3.24
N MET A 67 -6.74 -21.44 4.56
CA MET A 67 -5.44 -21.22 5.18
C MET A 67 -4.59 -22.48 5.19
N LYS A 68 -5.18 -23.63 5.54
CA LYS A 68 -4.46 -24.92 5.51
C LYS A 68 -3.95 -25.29 4.13
N THR A 69 -4.79 -25.14 3.11
CA THR A 69 -4.39 -25.44 1.71
C THR A 69 -3.29 -24.48 1.22
N THR A 70 -3.39 -23.21 1.56
CA THR A 70 -2.34 -22.21 1.24
C THR A 70 -1.03 -22.54 1.95
N GLY A 71 -1.08 -22.82 3.26
CA GLY A 71 0.10 -23.17 4.06
C GLY A 71 0.78 -24.45 3.57
N ALA A 72 0.01 -25.51 3.28
CA ALA A 72 0.55 -26.75 2.74
C ALA A 72 1.21 -26.57 1.37
N ARG A 73 0.62 -25.73 0.49
CA ARG A 73 1.22 -25.41 -0.82
C ARG A 73 2.52 -24.62 -0.65
N LEU A 74 2.55 -23.63 0.24
CA LEU A 74 3.76 -22.84 0.55
C LEU A 74 4.88 -23.75 1.06
N ALA A 75 4.60 -24.57 2.10
CA ALA A 75 5.57 -25.49 2.68
C ALA A 75 6.14 -26.43 1.62
N LYS A 76 5.26 -27.07 0.82
CA LYS A 76 5.69 -27.98 -0.26
C LYS A 76 6.69 -27.33 -1.25
N ILE A 77 6.45 -26.09 -1.65
CA ILE A 77 7.32 -25.39 -2.61
C ILE A 77 8.63 -24.97 -1.92
N GLN A 78 8.54 -24.48 -0.68
CA GLN A 78 9.72 -24.06 0.08
C GLN A 78 10.63 -25.25 0.41
N ASP A 79 10.09 -26.37 0.86
CA ASP A 79 10.87 -27.59 1.14
C ASP A 79 11.55 -28.15 -0.13
N ALA A 80 10.90 -27.98 -1.28
CA ALA A 80 11.46 -28.46 -2.55
C ALA A 80 12.60 -27.60 -3.10
N TYR A 81 12.51 -26.25 -2.96
CA TYR A 81 13.35 -25.35 -3.74
C TYR A 81 14.14 -24.32 -2.90
N ALA A 82 13.83 -24.10 -1.63
CA ALA A 82 14.57 -23.12 -0.82
C ALA A 82 16.03 -23.55 -0.58
N GLY A 83 16.95 -22.60 -0.67
CA GLY A 83 18.38 -22.81 -0.49
C GLY A 83 19.04 -23.48 -1.68
N ARG A 84 18.39 -23.61 -2.85
CA ARG A 84 18.93 -24.26 -4.05
C ARG A 84 19.19 -23.28 -5.18
N ASP A 85 20.25 -23.59 -5.94
CA ASP A 85 20.53 -22.94 -7.21
C ASP A 85 19.84 -23.74 -8.32
N VAL A 86 18.93 -23.10 -9.05
CA VAL A 86 18.09 -23.74 -10.06
C VAL A 86 18.04 -22.93 -11.34
N THR A 87 17.72 -23.59 -12.46
CA THR A 87 17.44 -22.91 -13.72
C THR A 87 15.95 -22.64 -13.84
N LEU A 88 15.56 -21.37 -13.76
CA LEU A 88 14.16 -20.95 -13.90
C LEU A 88 13.84 -20.58 -15.35
N THR A 89 12.67 -21.04 -15.81
CA THR A 89 11.97 -20.44 -16.95
C THR A 89 10.73 -19.75 -16.39
N ALA A 90 10.65 -18.44 -16.59
CA ALA A 90 9.61 -17.63 -15.98
C ALA A 90 9.10 -16.52 -16.92
N GLU A 91 7.85 -16.13 -16.73
CA GLU A 91 7.26 -14.93 -17.30
C GLU A 91 7.49 -13.75 -16.32
N VAL A 92 7.95 -12.62 -16.84
CA VAL A 92 8.07 -11.37 -16.06
C VAL A 92 6.68 -10.78 -15.88
N GLU A 93 6.10 -10.93 -14.70
CA GLU A 93 4.74 -10.45 -14.41
C GLU A 93 4.71 -8.93 -14.25
N SER A 94 5.67 -8.38 -13.52
CA SER A 94 5.83 -6.94 -13.34
C SER A 94 7.29 -6.57 -13.14
N THR A 95 7.65 -5.36 -13.54
CA THR A 95 8.97 -4.79 -13.29
C THR A 95 8.84 -3.59 -12.37
N GLY A 96 9.68 -3.54 -11.34
CA GLY A 96 9.80 -2.39 -10.47
C GLY A 96 10.73 -1.32 -11.07
N ARG A 97 11.15 -0.36 -10.25
CA ARG A 97 12.10 0.68 -10.67
C ARG A 97 13.45 0.08 -11.07
N ALA A 98 14.07 0.67 -12.08
CA ALA A 98 15.47 0.42 -12.39
C ALA A 98 16.34 0.96 -11.24
N TYR A 99 17.22 0.12 -10.71
CA TYR A 99 18.12 0.48 -9.61
C TYR A 99 19.46 0.98 -10.11
N THR A 100 20.03 0.24 -11.05
CA THR A 100 21.31 0.47 -11.70
C THR A 100 21.08 0.59 -13.18
N ALA A 101 22.01 1.19 -13.92
CA ALA A 101 21.98 1.16 -15.37
C ALA A 101 21.94 -0.30 -15.85
N GLY A 102 20.73 -0.78 -16.20
CA GLY A 102 20.52 -2.11 -16.74
C GLY A 102 19.94 -3.17 -15.79
N ARG A 103 19.63 -2.86 -14.51
CA ARG A 103 18.96 -3.83 -13.60
C ARG A 103 17.64 -3.30 -13.04
N VAL A 104 16.67 -4.20 -12.88
CA VAL A 104 15.33 -3.89 -12.35
C VAL A 104 14.92 -4.94 -11.32
N SER A 105 14.08 -4.59 -10.36
CA SER A 105 13.36 -5.62 -9.61
C SER A 105 12.23 -6.15 -10.46
N ALA A 106 11.90 -7.41 -10.29
CA ALA A 106 10.82 -8.03 -11.03
C ALA A 106 10.12 -9.08 -10.19
N VAL A 107 8.81 -9.18 -10.36
CA VAL A 107 8.04 -10.34 -9.93
C VAL A 107 7.95 -11.30 -11.11
N LEU A 108 8.37 -12.53 -10.89
CA LEU A 108 8.43 -13.57 -11.90
C LEU A 108 7.39 -14.64 -11.60
N MET A 109 6.60 -15.00 -12.61
CA MET A 109 5.77 -16.20 -12.58
C MET A 109 6.58 -17.35 -13.13
N VAL A 110 7.04 -18.25 -12.28
CA VAL A 110 7.82 -19.41 -12.65
C VAL A 110 6.93 -20.42 -13.36
N GLU A 111 7.35 -20.83 -14.56
CA GLU A 111 6.68 -21.84 -15.37
C GLU A 111 7.39 -23.20 -15.30
N LYS A 112 8.73 -23.17 -15.20
CA LYS A 112 9.57 -24.38 -15.11
C LYS A 112 10.76 -24.15 -14.18
N VAL A 113 11.09 -25.18 -13.40
CA VAL A 113 12.32 -25.29 -12.61
C VAL A 113 13.06 -26.51 -13.10
N ASP A 114 14.30 -26.33 -13.57
CA ASP A 114 15.17 -27.39 -14.13
C ASP A 114 14.48 -28.26 -15.20
N GLY A 115 13.50 -27.68 -15.92
CA GLY A 115 12.72 -28.36 -16.97
C GLY A 115 11.36 -28.89 -16.52
N GLU A 116 11.13 -29.07 -15.22
CA GLU A 116 9.85 -29.51 -14.67
C GLU A 116 8.82 -28.37 -14.63
N ALA A 117 7.59 -28.65 -15.03
CA ALA A 117 6.51 -27.64 -15.04
C ALA A 117 6.02 -27.36 -13.61
N VAL A 118 6.10 -26.10 -13.18
CA VAL A 118 5.65 -25.62 -11.87
C VAL A 118 5.01 -24.23 -12.00
N HIS A 119 4.16 -23.85 -11.04
CA HIS A 119 3.51 -22.55 -11.06
C HIS A 119 3.54 -21.89 -9.67
N PHE A 120 4.46 -20.94 -9.49
CA PHE A 120 4.53 -20.09 -8.30
C PHE A 120 5.23 -18.77 -8.63
N ARG A 121 5.04 -17.77 -7.75
CA ARG A 121 5.65 -16.45 -7.88
C ARG A 121 6.93 -16.36 -7.06
N VAL A 122 7.92 -15.69 -7.63
CA VAL A 122 9.14 -15.30 -6.93
C VAL A 122 9.41 -13.82 -7.15
N GLU A 123 9.94 -13.15 -6.14
CA GLU A 123 10.46 -11.80 -6.29
C GLU A 123 11.97 -11.88 -6.55
N CYS A 124 12.41 -11.27 -7.65
CA CYS A 124 13.82 -11.09 -7.95
C CYS A 124 14.19 -9.62 -7.74
N ALA A 125 15.03 -9.37 -6.76
CA ALA A 125 15.39 -8.00 -6.39
C ALA A 125 16.32 -7.33 -7.43
N SER A 126 17.12 -8.07 -8.19
CA SER A 126 18.08 -7.53 -9.16
C SER A 126 18.17 -8.40 -10.41
N LEU A 127 17.34 -8.09 -11.39
CA LEU A 127 17.29 -8.76 -12.69
C LEU A 127 17.84 -7.83 -13.79
N PRO A 128 18.58 -8.30 -14.80
CA PRO A 128 18.91 -7.51 -15.97
C PRO A 128 17.65 -6.91 -16.61
N LYS A 129 17.75 -5.68 -17.12
CA LYS A 129 16.60 -4.93 -17.66
C LYS A 129 15.76 -5.81 -18.60
N CYS A 130 14.51 -6.02 -18.25
CA CYS A 130 13.53 -6.79 -19.01
C CYS A 130 12.19 -6.05 -19.02
N GLU A 131 11.32 -6.43 -19.92
CA GLU A 131 9.97 -5.85 -20.04
C GLU A 131 8.94 -6.81 -19.44
N ALA A 132 7.90 -6.25 -18.85
CA ALA A 132 6.76 -7.05 -18.38
C ALA A 132 6.13 -7.80 -19.55
N GLY A 133 5.73 -9.06 -19.32
CA GLY A 133 5.22 -9.97 -20.34
C GLY A 133 6.32 -10.70 -21.14
N GLY A 134 7.60 -10.42 -20.89
CA GLY A 134 8.71 -11.18 -21.48
C GLY A 134 8.93 -12.52 -20.77
N ARG A 135 9.30 -13.55 -21.55
CA ARG A 135 9.74 -14.85 -21.00
C ARG A 135 11.24 -14.89 -20.93
N ILE A 136 11.75 -15.31 -19.79
CA ILE A 136 13.18 -15.39 -19.50
C ILE A 136 13.55 -16.78 -19.00
N ARG A 137 14.80 -17.17 -19.26
CA ARG A 137 15.43 -18.33 -18.66
C ARG A 137 16.78 -17.92 -18.09
N GLY A 138 17.11 -18.37 -16.90
CA GLY A 138 18.37 -18.05 -16.24
C GLY A 138 18.59 -18.90 -15.01
N ARG A 139 19.78 -18.80 -14.43
CA ARG A 139 20.14 -19.47 -13.18
C ARG A 139 19.91 -18.52 -12.01
N PHE A 140 19.18 -19.00 -11.01
CA PHE A 140 18.79 -18.25 -9.83
C PHE A 140 19.05 -19.07 -8.57
N SER A 141 19.43 -18.39 -7.50
CA SER A 141 19.38 -18.93 -6.15
C SER A 141 18.04 -18.60 -5.53
N LEU A 142 17.34 -19.59 -5.01
CA LEU A 142 16.03 -19.41 -4.37
C LEU A 142 16.18 -19.50 -2.86
N ASP A 143 15.54 -18.58 -2.13
CA ASP A 143 15.53 -18.59 -0.66
C ASP A 143 14.15 -18.22 -0.12
N VAL A 144 13.89 -18.53 1.15
CA VAL A 144 12.66 -18.11 1.83
C VAL A 144 12.69 -16.59 2.02
N PRO A 145 11.58 -15.87 1.80
CA PRO A 145 11.51 -14.44 2.03
C PRO A 145 11.94 -14.03 3.44
N ASP A 146 12.51 -12.84 3.59
CA ASP A 146 12.97 -12.32 4.88
C ASP A 146 11.86 -12.29 5.92
N ALA A 147 12.18 -12.68 7.15
CA ALA A 147 11.20 -12.79 8.24
C ALA A 147 10.37 -11.50 8.46
N THR A 148 10.99 -10.33 8.24
CA THR A 148 10.35 -9.01 8.40
C THR A 148 9.35 -8.66 7.32
N GLN A 149 9.49 -9.23 6.10
CA GLN A 149 8.64 -8.94 4.94
C GLN A 149 7.81 -10.18 4.51
N ARG A 150 8.07 -11.33 5.13
CA ARG A 150 7.50 -12.63 4.74
C ARG A 150 5.98 -12.63 4.60
N LEU A 151 5.26 -12.01 5.50
CA LEU A 151 3.79 -11.98 5.45
C LEU A 151 3.27 -11.07 4.34
N ASP A 152 3.95 -9.95 4.09
CA ASP A 152 3.62 -9.05 2.98
C ASP A 152 3.88 -9.75 1.64
N ASP A 153 5.01 -10.48 1.52
CA ASP A 153 5.34 -11.28 0.33
C ASP A 153 4.31 -12.40 0.11
N TYR A 154 3.94 -13.12 1.17
CA TYR A 154 2.90 -14.15 1.07
C TYR A 154 1.54 -13.56 0.71
N ALA A 155 1.21 -12.35 1.18
CA ALA A 155 -0.02 -11.66 0.81
C ALA A 155 -0.04 -11.33 -0.68
N ASP A 156 1.10 -10.95 -1.27
CA ASP A 156 1.28 -10.74 -2.71
C ASP A 156 1.39 -12.05 -3.52
N GLY A 157 1.38 -13.18 -2.82
CA GLY A 157 1.49 -14.52 -3.42
C GLY A 157 2.91 -14.90 -3.81
N ILE A 158 3.92 -14.19 -3.33
CA ILE A 158 5.34 -14.49 -3.49
C ILE A 158 5.70 -15.61 -2.53
N VAL A 159 6.22 -16.72 -3.05
CA VAL A 159 6.53 -17.93 -2.27
C VAL A 159 7.98 -17.96 -1.84
N LEU A 160 8.86 -17.52 -2.75
CA LEU A 160 10.33 -17.52 -2.57
C LEU A 160 10.89 -16.20 -3.09
N SER A 161 12.01 -15.76 -2.53
CA SER A 161 12.86 -14.73 -3.11
C SER A 161 13.89 -15.37 -4.04
N ALA A 162 14.19 -14.70 -5.15
CA ALA A 162 15.13 -15.18 -6.14
C ALA A 162 16.30 -14.19 -6.28
N GLU A 163 17.53 -14.68 -6.26
CA GLU A 163 18.71 -13.92 -6.61
C GLU A 163 19.22 -14.39 -7.97
N TYR A 164 19.35 -13.48 -8.92
CA TYR A 164 19.86 -13.79 -10.25
C TYR A 164 21.37 -14.04 -10.19
N LEU A 165 21.80 -15.21 -10.66
CA LEU A 165 23.20 -15.61 -10.69
C LEU A 165 23.83 -15.35 -12.08
N SER A 166 23.28 -15.95 -13.13
CA SER A 166 23.89 -15.91 -14.47
C SER A 166 23.01 -16.47 -15.57
N GLY A 167 23.45 -16.31 -16.83
CA GLY A 167 22.93 -17.08 -17.98
C GLY A 167 21.53 -16.62 -18.42
N MET A 168 21.20 -15.32 -18.38
CA MET A 168 19.89 -14.85 -18.79
C MET A 168 19.68 -14.95 -20.31
N LEU A 169 18.73 -15.78 -20.71
CA LEU A 169 18.24 -15.90 -22.08
C LEU A 169 16.83 -15.30 -22.16
N ARG A 170 16.58 -14.45 -23.16
CA ARG A 170 15.24 -13.98 -23.48
C ARG A 170 14.60 -14.94 -24.48
N LEU A 171 13.50 -15.57 -24.08
CA LEU A 171 12.78 -16.55 -24.89
C LEU A 171 11.66 -15.93 -25.75
N GLY A 172 11.57 -14.61 -25.78
CA GLY A 172 10.54 -13.88 -26.50
C GLY A 172 9.45 -13.33 -25.57
N GLN A 173 8.31 -12.98 -26.16
CA GLN A 173 7.17 -12.46 -25.41
C GLN A 173 6.16 -13.57 -25.10
N SER A 174 5.56 -13.51 -23.94
CA SER A 174 4.48 -14.43 -23.56
C SER A 174 3.18 -14.06 -24.30
N GLU A 175 2.42 -15.07 -24.68
CA GLU A 175 1.06 -14.90 -25.23
C GLU A 175 -0.03 -14.98 -24.15
N SER A 176 0.35 -15.05 -22.89
CA SER A 176 -0.59 -15.10 -21.79
C SER A 176 -1.57 -13.90 -21.84
N PHE A 177 -2.76 -14.09 -21.28
CA PHE A 177 -3.75 -13.00 -21.16
C PHE A 177 -3.15 -11.79 -20.44
N ARG A 178 -2.32 -12.02 -19.41
CA ARG A 178 -1.62 -10.98 -18.66
C ARG A 178 -0.63 -10.21 -19.52
N ALA A 179 0.19 -10.90 -20.32
CA ALA A 179 1.13 -10.25 -21.22
C ALA A 179 0.42 -9.40 -22.29
N ARG A 180 -0.71 -9.89 -22.82
CA ARG A 180 -1.52 -9.11 -23.76
C ARG A 180 -2.11 -7.85 -23.12
N THR A 181 -2.64 -7.93 -21.90
CA THR A 181 -3.18 -6.78 -21.17
C THR A 181 -2.08 -5.80 -20.73
N ALA A 182 -0.89 -6.28 -20.33
CA ALA A 182 0.25 -5.42 -20.02
C ALA A 182 0.74 -4.63 -21.25
N ARG A 183 0.75 -5.26 -22.44
CA ARG A 183 1.06 -4.55 -23.71
C ARG A 183 0.02 -3.50 -24.03
N LEU A 184 -1.27 -3.80 -23.86
CA LEU A 184 -2.34 -2.83 -24.03
C LEU A 184 -2.21 -1.67 -23.04
N GLN A 185 -1.92 -1.95 -21.78
CA GLN A 185 -1.63 -0.94 -20.76
C GLN A 185 -0.49 -0.02 -21.19
N ALA A 186 0.64 -0.58 -21.62
CA ALA A 186 1.79 0.19 -22.06
C ALA A 186 1.49 1.03 -23.32
N ALA A 187 0.70 0.50 -24.27
CA ALA A 187 0.27 1.24 -25.46
C ALA A 187 -0.65 2.42 -25.09
N LEU A 188 -1.65 2.19 -24.25
CA LEU A 188 -2.56 3.24 -23.75
C LEU A 188 -1.79 4.30 -22.95
N SER A 189 -0.85 3.90 -22.09
CA SER A 189 -0.01 4.82 -21.31
C SER A 189 0.83 5.72 -22.21
N ARG A 190 1.46 5.15 -23.25
CA ARG A 190 2.24 5.93 -24.24
C ARG A 190 1.35 6.89 -25.03
N ALA A 191 0.19 6.41 -25.51
CA ALA A 191 -0.75 7.22 -26.27
C ALA A 191 -1.29 8.40 -25.45
N LEU A 192 -1.60 8.16 -24.17
CA LEU A 192 -2.08 9.19 -23.25
C LEU A 192 -1.02 10.26 -22.98
N ARG A 193 0.20 9.86 -22.68
CA ARG A 193 1.28 10.81 -22.33
C ARG A 193 1.86 11.58 -23.50
N LYS A 194 1.54 11.20 -24.74
CA LYS A 194 2.06 11.89 -25.94
C LYS A 194 1.69 13.37 -25.93
N GLY A 195 2.71 14.23 -25.81
CA GLY A 195 2.56 15.69 -25.82
C GLY A 195 2.12 16.31 -24.49
N MET A 196 2.12 15.55 -23.38
CA MET A 196 1.86 16.04 -22.02
C MET A 196 3.16 16.24 -21.25
N ALA A 197 3.14 17.13 -20.25
CA ALA A 197 4.26 17.28 -19.32
C ALA A 197 4.44 16.00 -18.47
N GLU A 198 5.68 15.70 -18.07
CA GLU A 198 6.06 14.44 -17.42
C GLU A 198 5.23 14.18 -16.15
N ASN A 199 5.07 15.16 -15.27
CA ASN A 199 4.34 15.01 -14.01
C ASN A 199 2.83 14.83 -14.22
N THR A 200 2.21 15.58 -15.14
CA THR A 200 0.77 15.48 -15.42
C THR A 200 0.44 14.20 -16.18
N GLY A 201 1.25 13.88 -17.19
CA GLY A 201 1.13 12.63 -17.95
C GLY A 201 1.36 11.39 -17.08
N GLY A 202 2.31 11.45 -16.13
CA GLY A 202 2.58 10.38 -15.18
C GLY A 202 1.40 10.11 -14.23
N VAL A 203 0.77 11.17 -13.70
CA VAL A 203 -0.43 11.07 -12.85
C VAL A 203 -1.61 10.50 -13.64
N LEU A 204 -1.86 11.01 -14.84
CA LEU A 204 -2.93 10.50 -15.69
C LEU A 204 -2.72 9.04 -16.07
N ALA A 205 -1.50 8.63 -16.42
CA ALA A 205 -1.18 7.23 -16.70
C ALA A 205 -1.43 6.32 -15.49
N ALA A 206 -1.03 6.76 -14.30
CA ALA A 206 -1.28 6.03 -13.06
C ALA A 206 -2.78 5.88 -12.75
N MET A 207 -3.55 6.94 -12.94
CA MET A 207 -4.98 6.96 -12.59
C MET A 207 -5.87 6.28 -13.64
N VAL A 208 -5.62 6.51 -14.93
CA VAL A 208 -6.48 6.01 -16.02
C VAL A 208 -6.17 4.56 -16.35
N VAL A 209 -4.88 4.22 -16.42
CA VAL A 209 -4.41 2.93 -16.94
C VAL A 209 -3.73 2.07 -15.88
N GLY A 210 -3.39 2.66 -14.71
CA GLY A 210 -2.71 1.96 -13.63
C GLY A 210 -1.18 1.89 -13.78
N ASP A 211 -0.60 2.59 -14.76
CA ASP A 211 0.84 2.63 -14.99
C ASP A 211 1.51 3.67 -14.08
N ARG A 212 2.17 3.19 -13.03
CA ARG A 212 2.85 4.01 -12.01
C ARG A 212 4.34 4.21 -12.26
N SER A 213 4.89 3.63 -13.33
CA SER A 213 6.32 3.67 -13.63
C SER A 213 6.85 5.10 -13.84
N HIS A 214 5.96 6.02 -14.23
CA HIS A 214 6.24 7.41 -14.52
C HIS A 214 5.97 8.39 -13.36
N LEU A 215 5.61 7.89 -12.19
CA LEU A 215 5.44 8.71 -10.99
C LEU A 215 6.80 8.96 -10.31
N THR A 216 7.22 10.21 -10.21
CA THR A 216 8.43 10.61 -9.48
C THR A 216 8.26 10.39 -7.97
N SER A 217 9.37 10.24 -7.23
CA SER A 217 9.34 10.14 -5.76
C SER A 217 8.74 11.38 -5.11
N THR A 218 9.12 12.55 -5.61
CA THR A 218 8.61 13.86 -5.16
C THR A 218 7.09 13.95 -5.31
N LEU A 219 6.56 13.53 -6.46
CA LEU A 219 5.13 13.55 -6.71
C LEU A 219 4.37 12.59 -5.79
N ARG A 220 4.89 11.36 -5.59
CA ARG A 220 4.30 10.39 -4.64
C ARG A 220 4.30 10.93 -3.22
N SER A 221 5.40 11.54 -2.79
CA SER A 221 5.51 12.16 -1.46
C SER A 221 4.50 13.30 -1.29
N ALA A 222 4.33 14.17 -2.31
CA ALA A 222 3.36 15.24 -2.28
C ALA A 222 1.91 14.73 -2.14
N TYR A 223 1.54 13.71 -2.92
CA TYR A 223 0.21 13.09 -2.82
C TYR A 223 -0.01 12.38 -1.49
N ARG A 224 1.05 11.79 -0.91
CA ARG A 224 0.99 11.19 0.43
C ARG A 224 0.76 12.26 1.50
N GLY A 225 1.54 13.35 1.49
CA GLY A 225 1.38 14.47 2.40
C GLY A 225 0.01 15.16 2.30
N ALA A 226 -0.58 15.20 1.11
CA ALA A 226 -1.94 15.69 0.92
C ALA A 226 -3.04 14.67 1.30
N GLY A 227 -2.70 13.40 1.60
CA GLY A 227 -3.68 12.33 1.87
C GLY A 227 -4.38 11.80 0.63
N LEU A 228 -3.83 12.05 -0.55
CA LEU A 228 -4.40 11.70 -1.86
C LEU A 228 -3.75 10.46 -2.50
N SER A 229 -2.91 9.71 -1.78
CA SER A 229 -2.25 8.49 -2.31
C SER A 229 -3.24 7.48 -2.89
N HIS A 230 -4.45 7.39 -2.31
CA HIS A 230 -5.50 6.50 -2.76
C HIS A 230 -6.09 6.89 -4.13
N VAL A 231 -5.89 8.12 -4.60
CA VAL A 231 -6.33 8.61 -5.91
C VAL A 231 -5.35 8.19 -7.01
N LEU A 232 -4.04 8.12 -6.71
CA LEU A 232 -3.01 7.63 -7.65
C LEU A 232 -3.11 6.13 -7.93
N VAL A 233 -3.82 5.41 -7.09
CA VAL A 233 -4.06 3.97 -7.26
C VAL A 233 -5.42 3.78 -7.89
N VAL A 234 -5.51 2.96 -8.94
CA VAL A 234 -6.81 2.64 -9.52
C VAL A 234 -7.68 2.00 -8.45
N SER A 235 -8.82 2.62 -8.16
CA SER A 235 -9.70 2.30 -7.05
C SER A 235 -11.09 1.88 -7.51
N GLY A 236 -11.94 1.47 -6.56
CA GLY A 236 -13.35 1.19 -6.84
C GLY A 236 -14.11 2.37 -7.44
N LEU A 237 -13.69 3.61 -7.13
CA LEU A 237 -14.27 4.82 -7.73
C LEU A 237 -14.02 4.86 -9.24
N HIS A 238 -12.82 4.49 -9.70
CA HIS A 238 -12.46 4.44 -11.12
C HIS A 238 -13.34 3.43 -11.87
N VAL A 239 -13.51 2.22 -11.31
CA VAL A 239 -14.41 1.20 -11.89
C VAL A 239 -15.85 1.72 -11.97
N THR A 240 -16.31 2.39 -10.92
CA THR A 240 -17.67 2.97 -10.88
C THR A 240 -17.85 4.07 -11.93
N ILE A 241 -16.85 4.95 -12.11
CA ILE A 241 -16.89 6.03 -13.11
C ILE A 241 -16.90 5.44 -14.52
N PHE A 242 -16.00 4.50 -14.82
CA PHE A 242 -15.94 3.88 -16.14
C PHE A 242 -17.19 3.08 -16.48
N CYS A 243 -17.75 2.32 -15.52
CA CYS A 243 -19.06 1.68 -15.70
C CYS A 243 -20.19 2.71 -15.83
N GLY A 244 -20.10 3.83 -15.10
CA GLY A 244 -21.08 4.92 -15.14
C GLY A 244 -21.09 5.70 -16.46
N LEU A 245 -19.97 5.80 -17.18
CA LEU A 245 -19.92 6.37 -18.53
C LEU A 245 -20.84 5.61 -19.50
N LEU A 246 -20.95 4.28 -19.32
CA LEU A 246 -21.91 3.46 -20.08
C LEU A 246 -23.36 3.78 -19.73
N ASP A 247 -23.59 4.31 -18.53
CA ASP A 247 -24.94 4.66 -18.04
C ASP A 247 -25.38 6.06 -18.51
N ALA A 248 -24.43 6.91 -18.91
CA ALA A 248 -24.70 8.25 -19.41
C ALA A 248 -25.34 8.26 -20.82
N LEU A 249 -25.35 7.12 -21.52
CA LEU A 249 -26.02 6.98 -22.80
C LEU A 249 -27.55 7.14 -22.61
N PRO A 250 -28.19 8.09 -23.32
CA PRO A 250 -29.61 8.44 -23.12
C PRO A 250 -30.57 7.33 -23.58
N HIS A 251 -31.27 6.67 -22.63
CA HIS A 251 -32.14 5.51 -22.97
C HIS A 251 -33.33 5.37 -22.02
N LYS A 252 -34.03 6.46 -21.70
CA LYS A 252 -35.14 6.44 -20.73
C LYS A 252 -36.28 5.46 -21.02
N GLU A 253 -36.56 5.16 -22.28
CA GLU A 253 -37.66 4.26 -22.67
C GLU A 253 -37.26 2.77 -22.71
N ARG A 254 -35.99 2.45 -23.01
CA ARG A 254 -35.48 1.08 -23.09
C ARG A 254 -35.20 0.42 -21.73
N GLU A 255 -35.13 1.18 -20.66
CA GLU A 255 -34.83 0.65 -19.30
C GLU A 255 -35.94 -0.30 -18.77
N ARG A 256 -37.15 -0.26 -19.33
CA ARG A 256 -38.26 -1.17 -19.00
C ARG A 256 -38.05 -2.59 -19.52
N SER A 257 -37.25 -2.81 -20.57
CA SER A 257 -37.00 -4.13 -21.15
C SER A 257 -36.03 -4.96 -20.29
N ARG A 258 -36.42 -6.20 -19.96
CA ARG A 258 -35.54 -7.15 -19.24
C ARG A 258 -34.28 -7.48 -20.05
N ALA A 259 -34.39 -7.60 -21.37
CA ALA A 259 -33.27 -7.87 -22.27
C ALA A 259 -32.23 -6.74 -22.23
N TYR A 260 -32.67 -5.48 -22.30
CA TYR A 260 -31.77 -4.32 -22.21
C TYR A 260 -31.03 -4.27 -20.87
N ARG A 261 -31.72 -4.47 -19.75
CA ARG A 261 -31.07 -4.50 -18.41
C ARG A 261 -30.03 -5.60 -18.31
N ARG A 262 -30.30 -6.80 -18.87
CA ARG A 262 -29.32 -7.90 -18.90
C ARG A 262 -28.12 -7.58 -19.79
N ALA A 263 -28.34 -7.04 -21.00
CA ALA A 263 -27.27 -6.64 -21.91
C ALA A 263 -26.38 -5.58 -21.28
N ARG A 264 -26.93 -4.56 -20.61
CA ARG A 264 -26.22 -3.52 -19.89
C ARG A 264 -25.41 -4.09 -18.70
N SER A 265 -25.97 -5.06 -17.96
CA SER A 265 -25.25 -5.70 -16.86
C SER A 265 -24.05 -6.51 -17.37
N LEU A 266 -24.17 -7.19 -18.52
CA LEU A 266 -23.05 -7.88 -19.17
C LEU A 266 -21.98 -6.90 -19.64
N LEU A 267 -22.36 -5.78 -20.24
CA LEU A 267 -21.43 -4.75 -20.68
C LEU A 267 -20.63 -4.18 -19.49
N ARG A 268 -21.30 -3.88 -18.37
CA ARG A 268 -20.64 -3.45 -17.13
C ARG A 268 -19.69 -4.51 -16.60
N ALA A 269 -20.12 -5.77 -16.58
CA ALA A 269 -19.28 -6.88 -16.12
C ALA A 269 -18.04 -7.06 -17.00
N GLY A 270 -18.20 -6.94 -18.34
CA GLY A 270 -17.09 -6.98 -19.30
C GLY A 270 -16.12 -5.80 -19.14
N THR A 271 -16.65 -4.58 -18.93
CA THR A 271 -15.82 -3.40 -18.65
C THR A 271 -15.02 -3.56 -17.37
N ALA A 272 -15.64 -4.09 -16.31
CA ALA A 272 -14.93 -4.38 -15.06
C ALA A 272 -13.83 -5.43 -15.25
N LEU A 273 -14.07 -6.48 -16.05
CA LEU A 273 -13.06 -7.49 -16.38
C LEU A 273 -11.90 -6.90 -17.18
N LEU A 274 -12.19 -6.07 -18.17
CA LEU A 274 -11.18 -5.38 -18.96
C LEU A 274 -10.29 -4.48 -18.08
N LEU A 275 -10.91 -3.73 -17.16
CA LEU A 275 -10.16 -2.89 -16.21
C LEU A 275 -9.25 -3.72 -15.29
N VAL A 276 -9.73 -4.85 -14.77
CA VAL A 276 -8.90 -5.79 -13.98
C VAL A 276 -7.68 -6.23 -14.77
N GLY A 277 -7.86 -6.59 -16.04
CA GLY A 277 -6.76 -7.00 -16.93
C GLY A 277 -5.75 -5.87 -17.14
N ILE A 278 -6.19 -4.67 -17.51
CA ILE A 278 -5.34 -3.53 -17.82
C ILE A 278 -4.58 -3.03 -16.58
N THR A 279 -5.24 -2.98 -15.40
CA THR A 279 -4.66 -2.39 -14.18
C THR A 279 -3.84 -3.37 -13.34
N GLY A 280 -3.70 -4.63 -13.77
CA GLY A 280 -2.89 -5.64 -13.09
C GLY A 280 -3.55 -6.28 -11.87
N ALA A 281 -4.89 -6.30 -11.81
CA ALA A 281 -5.69 -7.00 -10.78
C ALA A 281 -5.36 -6.56 -9.32
N THR A 282 -5.13 -5.26 -9.11
CA THR A 282 -4.90 -4.76 -7.74
C THR A 282 -6.10 -5.07 -6.82
N PRO A 283 -5.88 -5.31 -5.50
CA PRO A 283 -6.95 -5.71 -4.59
C PRO A 283 -8.18 -4.80 -4.62
N SER A 284 -7.97 -3.48 -4.74
CA SER A 284 -9.06 -2.50 -4.80
C SER A 284 -9.90 -2.60 -6.09
N VAL A 285 -9.26 -2.83 -7.24
CA VAL A 285 -9.94 -2.99 -8.53
C VAL A 285 -10.67 -4.33 -8.58
N LEU A 286 -10.02 -5.40 -8.13
CA LEU A 286 -10.61 -6.74 -8.09
C LEU A 286 -11.87 -6.76 -7.22
N ARG A 287 -11.82 -6.17 -6.01
CA ARG A 287 -12.98 -6.02 -5.14
C ARG A 287 -14.14 -5.28 -5.84
N ALA A 288 -13.84 -4.17 -6.51
CA ALA A 288 -14.86 -3.38 -7.20
C ALA A 288 -15.44 -4.14 -8.39
N ALA A 289 -14.62 -4.86 -9.15
CA ALA A 289 -15.07 -5.70 -10.26
C ALA A 289 -15.98 -6.82 -9.76
N VAL A 290 -15.61 -7.51 -8.68
CA VAL A 290 -16.48 -8.54 -8.08
C VAL A 290 -17.81 -7.93 -7.60
N ALA A 291 -17.80 -6.74 -7.01
CA ALA A 291 -19.03 -6.05 -6.63
C ALA A 291 -19.93 -5.75 -7.85
N VAL A 292 -19.34 -5.35 -8.98
CA VAL A 292 -20.06 -5.17 -10.26
C VAL A 292 -20.60 -6.51 -10.77
N TRP A 293 -19.82 -7.60 -10.70
CA TRP A 293 -20.26 -8.93 -11.13
C TRP A 293 -21.39 -9.46 -10.27
N VAL A 294 -21.30 -9.34 -8.94
CA VAL A 294 -22.38 -9.74 -8.00
C VAL A 294 -23.64 -8.92 -8.26
N SER A 295 -23.50 -7.60 -8.46
CA SER A 295 -24.61 -6.72 -8.83
C SER A 295 -25.23 -7.12 -10.18
N SER A 296 -24.41 -7.47 -11.16
CA SER A 296 -24.87 -7.95 -12.47
C SER A 296 -25.63 -9.28 -12.38
N LEU A 297 -25.12 -10.22 -11.57
CA LEU A 297 -25.83 -11.47 -11.27
C LEU A 297 -27.20 -11.21 -10.60
N GLY A 298 -27.27 -10.23 -9.67
CA GLY A 298 -28.54 -9.81 -9.06
C GLY A 298 -29.58 -9.39 -10.08
N VAL A 299 -29.18 -8.71 -11.17
CA VAL A 299 -30.09 -8.35 -12.29
C VAL A 299 -30.63 -9.58 -13.02
N TRP A 300 -29.84 -10.66 -13.14
CA TRP A 300 -30.23 -11.90 -13.79
C TRP A 300 -31.16 -12.74 -12.92
N VAL A 301 -30.88 -12.84 -11.64
CA VAL A 301 -31.63 -13.64 -10.65
C VAL A 301 -32.86 -12.88 -10.11
N GLY A 302 -32.93 -11.55 -10.32
CA GLY A 302 -34.01 -10.70 -9.80
C GLY A 302 -33.90 -10.41 -8.30
N GLY A 303 -32.70 -10.59 -7.71
CA GLY A 303 -32.43 -10.32 -6.32
C GLY A 303 -31.89 -8.90 -6.08
N PRO A 304 -32.12 -8.31 -4.89
CA PRO A 304 -31.53 -7.01 -4.55
C PRO A 304 -30.01 -7.15 -4.34
N ALA A 305 -29.24 -6.27 -4.97
CA ALA A 305 -27.81 -6.16 -4.68
C ALA A 305 -27.58 -5.53 -3.30
N ASP A 306 -26.90 -6.25 -2.40
CA ASP A 306 -26.50 -5.75 -1.08
C ASP A 306 -24.99 -5.50 -1.03
N THR A 307 -24.61 -4.26 -0.73
CA THR A 307 -23.20 -3.83 -0.76
C THR A 307 -22.32 -4.60 0.24
N LEU A 308 -22.83 -4.91 1.43
CA LEU A 308 -22.05 -5.64 2.45
C LEU A 308 -21.87 -7.11 2.06
N THR A 309 -22.90 -7.72 1.48
CA THR A 309 -22.81 -9.09 0.96
C THR A 309 -21.85 -9.17 -0.23
N SER A 310 -21.90 -8.19 -1.14
CA SER A 310 -20.98 -8.10 -2.27
C SER A 310 -19.54 -7.89 -1.80
N LEU A 311 -19.33 -7.05 -0.78
CA LEU A 311 -18.02 -6.81 -0.18
C LEU A 311 -17.45 -8.10 0.43
N GLY A 312 -18.26 -8.81 1.25
CA GLY A 312 -17.83 -10.08 1.86
C GLY A 312 -17.51 -11.15 0.82
N ALA A 313 -18.37 -11.30 -0.20
CA ALA A 313 -18.15 -12.24 -1.29
C ALA A 313 -16.87 -11.91 -2.08
N ALA A 314 -16.61 -10.62 -2.36
CA ALA A 314 -15.39 -10.17 -3.00
C ALA A 314 -14.15 -10.57 -2.18
N GLY A 315 -14.17 -10.33 -0.87
CA GLY A 315 -13.08 -10.71 0.02
C GLY A 315 -12.78 -12.21 0.01
N VAL A 316 -13.81 -13.04 0.15
CA VAL A 316 -13.63 -14.51 0.10
C VAL A 316 -13.07 -14.95 -1.25
N LEU A 317 -13.61 -14.44 -2.37
CA LEU A 317 -13.12 -14.78 -3.71
C LEU A 317 -11.65 -14.39 -3.91
N MET A 318 -11.22 -13.25 -3.38
CA MET A 318 -9.81 -12.81 -3.44
C MET A 318 -8.89 -13.75 -2.63
N CYS A 319 -9.39 -14.30 -1.52
CA CYS A 319 -8.63 -15.20 -0.66
C CYS A 319 -8.65 -16.67 -1.09
N LEU A 320 -9.50 -17.10 -2.03
CA LEU A 320 -9.61 -18.51 -2.44
C LEU A 320 -8.29 -19.10 -2.96
N GLY A 321 -7.50 -18.29 -3.67
CA GLY A 321 -6.19 -18.72 -4.21
C GLY A 321 -5.03 -18.52 -3.26
N ASN A 322 -5.17 -17.62 -2.28
CA ASN A 322 -4.14 -17.26 -1.33
C ASN A 322 -4.78 -16.74 -0.02
N GLY A 323 -4.75 -17.56 1.03
CA GLY A 323 -5.32 -17.20 2.33
C GLY A 323 -4.66 -15.99 2.99
N TYR A 324 -3.38 -15.72 2.68
CA TYR A 324 -2.66 -14.54 3.18
C TYR A 324 -3.05 -13.23 2.50
N ALA A 325 -3.82 -13.26 1.40
CA ALA A 325 -4.28 -12.04 0.72
C ALA A 325 -5.05 -11.06 1.64
N VAL A 326 -5.63 -11.56 2.73
CA VAL A 326 -6.26 -10.73 3.77
C VAL A 326 -5.26 -9.82 4.49
N TYR A 327 -3.98 -10.20 4.52
CA TYR A 327 -2.89 -9.43 5.13
C TYR A 327 -2.33 -8.34 4.21
N ASP A 328 -2.71 -8.30 2.92
CA ASP A 328 -2.32 -7.24 2.01
C ASP A 328 -2.86 -5.88 2.47
N VAL A 329 -1.99 -4.87 2.56
CA VAL A 329 -2.35 -3.53 3.02
C VAL A 329 -3.41 -2.88 2.12
N GLY A 330 -3.34 -3.13 0.81
CA GLY A 330 -4.34 -2.64 -0.15
C GLY A 330 -5.71 -3.28 0.06
N PHE A 331 -5.73 -4.58 0.42
CA PHE A 331 -6.95 -5.27 0.82
C PHE A 331 -7.54 -4.64 2.09
N GLU A 332 -6.76 -4.52 3.16
CA GLU A 332 -7.20 -3.95 4.44
C GLU A 332 -7.74 -2.53 4.29
N LEU A 333 -6.96 -1.65 3.65
CA LEU A 333 -7.36 -0.26 3.41
C LEU A 333 -8.61 -0.16 2.54
N SER A 334 -8.74 -1.02 1.53
CA SER A 334 -9.90 -1.02 0.63
C SER A 334 -11.18 -1.42 1.35
N PHE A 335 -11.11 -2.44 2.22
CA PHE A 335 -12.27 -2.89 3.01
C PHE A 335 -12.63 -1.86 4.09
N ALA A 336 -11.65 -1.34 4.81
CA ALA A 336 -11.85 -0.29 5.81
C ALA A 336 -12.48 0.97 5.17
N ALA A 337 -11.97 1.41 4.02
CA ALA A 337 -12.52 2.56 3.30
C ALA A 337 -13.98 2.37 2.90
N VAL A 338 -14.36 1.18 2.39
CA VAL A 338 -15.76 0.91 2.01
C VAL A 338 -16.66 0.91 3.24
N MET A 339 -16.24 0.30 4.35
CA MET A 339 -17.01 0.36 5.59
C MET A 339 -17.18 1.80 6.07
N GLY A 340 -16.11 2.61 6.01
CA GLY A 340 -16.17 4.03 6.34
C GLY A 340 -17.09 4.83 5.40
N THR A 341 -17.00 4.61 4.09
CA THR A 341 -17.87 5.31 3.12
C THR A 341 -19.34 4.95 3.29
N LEU A 342 -19.68 3.70 3.59
CA LEU A 342 -21.05 3.27 3.89
C LEU A 342 -21.59 3.96 5.15
N ALA A 343 -20.79 4.00 6.22
CA ALA A 343 -21.14 4.72 7.45
C ALA A 343 -21.30 6.23 7.19
N GLY A 344 -20.40 6.84 6.42
CA GLY A 344 -20.47 8.25 6.04
C GLY A 344 -21.70 8.59 5.21
N ALA A 345 -22.07 7.77 4.24
CA ALA A 345 -23.27 7.94 3.44
C ALA A 345 -24.56 7.84 4.30
N GLU A 346 -24.59 6.91 5.26
CA GLU A 346 -25.71 6.79 6.20
C GLU A 346 -25.79 8.02 7.12
N CYS A 347 -24.67 8.53 7.62
CA CYS A 347 -24.61 9.75 8.42
C CYS A 347 -25.09 10.97 7.63
N ALA A 348 -24.67 11.11 6.38
CA ALA A 348 -25.07 12.19 5.50
C ALA A 348 -26.58 12.16 5.21
N GLY A 349 -27.14 10.98 4.92
CA GLY A 349 -28.56 10.74 4.70
C GLY A 349 -29.40 11.15 5.90
N ARG A 350 -29.04 10.66 7.09
CA ARG A 350 -29.73 11.03 8.36
C ARG A 350 -29.63 12.53 8.66
N GLY A 351 -28.51 13.18 8.36
CA GLY A 351 -28.34 14.62 8.48
C GLY A 351 -29.31 15.40 7.62
N ARG A 352 -29.49 14.97 6.36
CA ARG A 352 -30.45 15.55 5.42
C ARG A 352 -31.90 15.38 5.86
N GLU A 353 -32.32 14.17 6.24
CA GLU A 353 -33.67 13.90 6.74
C GLU A 353 -34.02 14.80 7.93
N ARG A 354 -33.14 14.88 8.94
CA ARG A 354 -33.33 15.76 10.10
C ARG A 354 -33.46 17.25 9.74
N TYR A 355 -32.66 17.69 8.74
CA TYR A 355 -32.73 19.08 8.25
C TYR A 355 -34.07 19.36 7.56
N TYR A 356 -34.54 18.43 6.69
CA TYR A 356 -35.83 18.57 6.01
C TYR A 356 -37.01 18.50 6.96
N ASP A 357 -36.99 17.60 7.96
CA ASP A 357 -38.05 17.50 8.97
C ASP A 357 -38.18 18.77 9.83
N ARG A 358 -37.03 19.33 10.26
CA ARG A 358 -37.03 20.62 10.98
C ARG A 358 -37.57 21.74 10.12
N LYS A 359 -37.26 21.74 8.84
CA LYS A 359 -37.74 22.76 7.91
C LYS A 359 -39.22 22.59 7.58
N LYS A 360 -39.71 21.36 7.48
CA LYS A 360 -41.13 21.05 7.31
C LYS A 360 -41.95 21.54 8.51
N LYS A 361 -41.46 21.38 9.74
CA LYS A 361 -42.06 21.88 10.97
C LYS A 361 -42.04 23.41 11.10
N ARG A 362 -41.10 24.09 10.43
CA ARG A 362 -40.99 25.58 10.44
C ARG A 362 -41.74 26.28 9.31
N LYS A 363 -42.26 25.54 8.31
CA LYS A 363 -42.96 26.12 7.17
C LYS A 363 -44.47 26.13 7.40
N SER A 364 -44.97 27.25 7.83
CA SER A 364 -46.39 27.59 7.68
C SER A 364 -46.67 28.65 6.58
N ARG A 365 -45.74 29.37 6.04
CA ARG A 365 -45.89 30.27 4.86
C ARG A 365 -44.50 30.66 4.35
N ARG A 366 -44.05 30.18 3.20
CA ARG A 366 -42.91 30.78 2.49
C ARG A 366 -42.97 30.51 0.98
N GLU A 367 -42.61 31.52 0.20
CA GLU A 367 -42.44 31.59 -1.23
C GLU A 367 -41.52 30.48 -1.78
N LYS A 368 -41.75 30.07 -3.03
CA LYS A 368 -40.87 29.13 -3.72
C LYS A 368 -39.43 29.65 -3.77
N PRO A 369 -38.42 28.90 -3.32
CA PRO A 369 -37.05 29.38 -3.32
C PRO A 369 -36.57 29.67 -4.74
N SER A 370 -35.80 30.74 -4.94
CA SER A 370 -35.19 31.07 -6.23
C SER A 370 -34.28 29.95 -6.74
N ARG A 371 -34.04 29.87 -8.07
CA ARG A 371 -33.16 28.89 -8.70
C ARG A 371 -31.75 28.93 -8.08
N ALA A 372 -31.22 30.11 -7.78
CA ALA A 372 -29.92 30.30 -7.13
C ALA A 372 -29.86 29.65 -5.74
N VAL A 373 -30.92 29.82 -4.91
CA VAL A 373 -30.99 29.18 -3.58
C VAL A 373 -31.10 27.65 -3.71
N LEU A 374 -31.75 27.12 -4.74
CA LEU A 374 -31.81 25.67 -4.98
C LEU A 374 -30.45 25.12 -5.41
N LEU A 375 -29.74 25.82 -6.28
CA LEU A 375 -28.36 25.46 -6.70
C LEU A 375 -27.39 25.49 -5.52
N PHE A 376 -27.40 26.56 -4.72
CA PHE A 376 -26.58 26.68 -3.51
C PHE A 376 -26.86 25.55 -2.51
N ARG A 377 -28.13 25.19 -2.31
CA ARG A 377 -28.50 24.08 -1.42
C ARG A 377 -28.03 22.72 -1.94
N ARG A 378 -28.08 22.50 -3.25
CA ARG A 378 -27.54 21.27 -3.87
C ARG A 378 -26.03 21.20 -3.68
N PHE A 379 -25.34 22.32 -3.92
CA PHE A 379 -23.90 22.41 -3.71
C PHE A 379 -23.52 22.18 -2.24
N ALA A 380 -24.13 22.91 -1.30
CA ALA A 380 -23.88 22.74 0.12
C ALA A 380 -24.22 21.32 0.62
N GLY A 381 -25.27 20.70 0.06
CA GLY A 381 -25.60 19.30 0.33
C GLY A 381 -24.53 18.34 -0.16
N GLY A 382 -24.01 18.56 -1.36
CA GLY A 382 -22.93 17.75 -1.92
C GLY A 382 -21.63 17.87 -1.12
N VAL A 383 -21.27 19.08 -0.71
CA VAL A 383 -20.10 19.32 0.19
C VAL A 383 -20.27 18.61 1.52
N TRP A 384 -21.47 18.69 2.13
CA TRP A 384 -21.78 17.97 3.37
C TRP A 384 -21.66 16.46 3.23
N ASP A 385 -22.20 15.89 2.16
CA ASP A 385 -22.12 14.45 1.87
C ASP A 385 -20.66 14.02 1.70
N SER A 386 -19.89 14.78 0.91
CA SER A 386 -18.46 14.53 0.69
C SER A 386 -17.65 14.61 1.99
N LEU A 387 -17.95 15.60 2.84
CA LEU A 387 -17.31 15.74 4.15
C LEU A 387 -17.59 14.54 5.06
N CYS A 388 -18.86 14.13 5.18
CA CYS A 388 -19.24 12.97 6.00
C CYS A 388 -18.57 11.68 5.50
N VAL A 389 -18.57 11.46 4.19
CA VAL A 389 -17.96 10.28 3.58
C VAL A 389 -16.45 10.29 3.76
N SER A 390 -15.77 11.40 3.49
CA SER A 390 -14.31 11.52 3.64
C SER A 390 -13.88 11.34 5.10
N LEU A 391 -14.60 11.96 6.05
CA LEU A 391 -14.29 11.84 7.48
C LEU A 391 -14.44 10.40 7.98
N CYS A 392 -15.56 9.74 7.64
CA CYS A 392 -15.79 8.36 8.05
C CYS A 392 -14.83 7.38 7.36
N ALA A 393 -14.49 7.59 6.10
CA ALA A 393 -13.49 6.80 5.39
C ALA A 393 -12.10 6.95 6.02
N SER A 394 -11.66 8.19 6.30
CA SER A 394 -10.39 8.46 6.97
C SER A 394 -10.35 7.85 8.37
N ALA A 395 -11.42 7.97 9.14
CA ALA A 395 -11.50 7.36 10.46
C ALA A 395 -11.44 5.82 10.44
N ALA A 396 -12.03 5.19 9.42
CA ALA A 396 -11.99 3.74 9.26
C ALA A 396 -10.63 3.22 8.78
N THR A 397 -9.91 3.97 7.91
CA THR A 397 -8.59 3.59 7.40
C THR A 397 -7.45 3.95 8.35
N PHE A 398 -7.64 4.93 9.22
CA PHE A 398 -6.62 5.40 10.15
C PHE A 398 -6.02 4.27 11.02
N PRO A 399 -6.80 3.36 11.66
CA PRO A 399 -6.24 2.25 12.43
C PRO A 399 -5.30 1.36 11.62
N VAL A 400 -5.66 1.07 10.37
CA VAL A 400 -4.85 0.24 9.47
C VAL A 400 -3.51 0.93 9.18
N LEU A 401 -3.55 2.23 8.82
CA LEU A 401 -2.34 3.01 8.56
C LEU A 401 -1.40 3.01 9.76
N VAL A 402 -1.93 3.24 10.97
CA VAL A 402 -1.15 3.27 12.20
C VAL A 402 -0.55 1.91 12.53
N LEU A 403 -1.35 0.83 12.49
CA LEU A 403 -0.89 -0.53 12.79
C LEU A 403 0.17 -1.02 11.79
N ARG A 404 0.11 -0.54 10.55
CA ARG A 404 1.11 -0.83 9.51
C ARG A 404 2.32 0.12 9.54
N GLY A 405 2.40 1.02 10.52
CA GLY A 405 3.49 1.99 10.64
C GLY A 405 3.59 2.94 9.45
N MET A 406 2.45 3.26 8.82
CA MET A 406 2.39 4.18 7.69
C MET A 406 2.11 5.60 8.15
N SER A 407 2.70 6.58 7.47
CA SER A 407 2.39 8.00 7.73
C SER A 407 0.95 8.33 7.34
N THR A 408 0.33 9.19 8.12
CA THR A 408 -1.02 9.75 7.87
C THR A 408 -0.95 11.27 7.83
N THR A 409 -2.04 11.94 7.47
CA THR A 409 -2.09 13.40 7.40
C THR A 409 -3.43 13.92 7.91
N VAL A 410 -3.42 15.07 8.58
CA VAL A 410 -4.64 15.75 8.99
C VAL A 410 -5.40 16.36 7.82
N TRP A 411 -4.72 16.57 6.70
CA TRP A 411 -5.27 17.23 5.51
C TRP A 411 -6.09 16.31 4.61
N ALA A 412 -6.12 14.99 4.87
CA ALA A 412 -6.81 14.00 4.04
C ALA A 412 -8.28 14.34 3.77
N VAL A 413 -9.01 14.79 4.80
CA VAL A 413 -10.44 15.14 4.67
C VAL A 413 -10.62 16.39 3.82
N ALA A 414 -9.83 17.44 4.06
CA ALA A 414 -9.88 18.68 3.29
C ALA A 414 -9.52 18.46 1.83
N SER A 415 -8.45 17.71 1.58
CA SER A 415 -8.01 17.33 0.23
C SER A 415 -9.06 16.47 -0.49
N GLY A 416 -9.69 15.53 0.22
CA GLY A 416 -10.77 14.71 -0.33
C GLY A 416 -11.95 15.58 -0.81
N VAL A 417 -12.41 16.53 0.01
CA VAL A 417 -13.48 17.44 -0.37
C VAL A 417 -13.08 18.34 -1.54
N ALA A 418 -11.84 18.84 -1.57
CA ALA A 418 -11.35 19.76 -2.60
C ALA A 418 -11.11 19.08 -3.95
N VAL A 419 -10.66 17.82 -3.97
CA VAL A 419 -10.11 17.17 -5.18
C VAL A 419 -11.03 16.09 -5.75
N LEU A 420 -11.86 15.44 -4.93
CA LEU A 420 -12.61 14.25 -5.36
C LEU A 420 -13.55 14.52 -6.56
N TRP A 421 -14.10 15.73 -6.68
CA TRP A 421 -14.96 16.13 -7.79
C TRP A 421 -14.19 16.31 -9.12
N LEU A 422 -12.88 16.55 -9.07
CA LEU A 422 -12.02 16.64 -10.26
C LEU A 422 -11.73 15.25 -10.87
N VAL A 423 -11.72 14.20 -10.03
CA VAL A 423 -11.34 12.84 -10.44
C VAL A 423 -12.23 12.31 -11.56
N GLY A 424 -13.55 12.51 -11.47
CA GLY A 424 -14.49 12.04 -12.48
C GLY A 424 -14.23 12.60 -13.88
N PRO A 425 -14.26 13.92 -14.07
CA PRO A 425 -13.93 14.56 -15.34
C PRO A 425 -12.53 14.21 -15.83
N MET A 426 -11.52 14.21 -14.94
CA MET A 426 -10.14 13.89 -15.28
C MET A 426 -9.99 12.46 -15.83
N LEU A 427 -10.63 11.47 -15.22
CA LEU A 427 -10.65 10.09 -15.70
C LEU A 427 -11.37 9.97 -17.05
N SER A 428 -12.48 10.69 -17.23
CA SER A 428 -13.26 10.65 -18.45
C SER A 428 -12.48 11.24 -19.64
N PHE A 429 -11.90 12.43 -19.47
CA PHE A 429 -11.06 13.04 -20.49
C PHE A 429 -9.76 12.27 -20.71
N GLY A 430 -9.15 11.75 -19.63
CA GLY A 430 -7.94 10.93 -19.72
C GLY A 430 -8.17 9.64 -20.52
N LEU A 431 -9.26 8.92 -20.25
CA LEU A 431 -9.63 7.72 -21.02
C LEU A 431 -9.92 8.08 -22.48
N GLY A 432 -10.66 9.16 -22.73
CA GLY A 432 -10.90 9.66 -24.07
C GLY A 432 -9.62 9.97 -24.84
N ALA A 433 -8.68 10.69 -24.19
CA ALA A 433 -7.38 11.00 -24.77
C ALA A 433 -6.54 9.74 -25.06
N ALA A 434 -6.57 8.75 -24.17
CA ALA A 434 -5.86 7.47 -24.35
C ALA A 434 -6.42 6.68 -25.55
N LEU A 435 -7.73 6.55 -25.66
CA LEU A 435 -8.40 5.81 -26.74
C LEU A 435 -8.24 6.52 -28.10
N LEU A 436 -8.40 7.84 -28.14
CA LEU A 436 -8.20 8.63 -29.34
C LEU A 436 -6.72 8.60 -29.77
N GLY A 437 -5.79 8.63 -28.81
CA GLY A 437 -4.36 8.50 -29.09
C GLY A 437 -3.97 7.13 -29.63
N LEU A 438 -4.59 6.07 -29.14
CA LEU A 438 -4.40 4.72 -29.67
C LEU A 438 -5.02 4.59 -31.09
N ALA A 439 -6.20 5.16 -31.30
CA ALA A 439 -6.83 5.21 -32.64
C ALA A 439 -5.97 6.01 -33.64
N ALA A 440 -5.42 7.15 -33.24
CA ALA A 440 -4.55 7.94 -34.10
C ALA A 440 -3.24 7.23 -34.47
N GLN A 441 -2.74 6.34 -33.63
CA GLN A 441 -1.56 5.50 -33.94
C GLN A 441 -1.88 4.37 -34.93
N ASN A 442 -3.10 3.80 -34.85
CA ASN A 442 -3.49 2.67 -35.73
C ASN A 442 -4.09 3.13 -37.05
N PHE A 443 -4.63 4.35 -37.13
CA PHE A 443 -5.27 4.93 -38.31
C PHE A 443 -4.57 6.22 -38.69
N GLU A 444 -3.28 6.13 -39.03
CA GLU A 444 -2.41 7.30 -39.39
C GLU A 444 -2.97 8.13 -40.57
N SER A 445 -3.75 7.51 -41.46
CA SER A 445 -4.40 8.19 -42.58
C SER A 445 -5.55 9.13 -42.19
N LEU A 446 -6.00 9.11 -40.95
CA LEU A 446 -7.14 9.89 -40.45
C LEU A 446 -6.70 10.92 -39.40
N PRO A 447 -6.30 12.14 -39.78
CA PRO A 447 -5.84 13.17 -38.83
C PRO A 447 -6.92 13.64 -37.85
N LEU A 448 -8.19 13.28 -38.11
CA LEU A 448 -9.33 13.63 -37.29
C LEU A 448 -9.18 13.16 -35.82
N PHE A 449 -8.61 11.97 -35.60
CA PHE A 449 -8.40 11.44 -34.25
C PHE A 449 -7.41 12.31 -33.45
N GLU A 450 -6.34 12.78 -34.08
CA GLU A 450 -5.37 13.65 -33.42
C GLU A 450 -5.94 15.06 -33.16
N ILE A 451 -6.76 15.59 -34.09
CA ILE A 451 -7.44 16.89 -33.92
C ILE A 451 -8.38 16.87 -32.72
N ILE A 452 -9.17 15.79 -32.55
CA ILE A 452 -10.10 15.65 -31.43
C ILE A 452 -9.34 15.31 -30.12
N ARG A 453 -8.25 14.55 -30.20
CA ARG A 453 -7.43 14.18 -29.05
C ARG A 453 -6.86 15.40 -28.33
N ARG A 454 -6.34 16.39 -29.07
CA ARG A 454 -5.65 17.56 -28.51
C ARG A 454 -6.48 18.33 -27.48
N PRO A 455 -7.71 18.79 -27.77
CA PRO A 455 -8.52 19.49 -26.77
C PRO A 455 -8.92 18.60 -25.59
N VAL A 456 -9.20 17.31 -25.83
CA VAL A 456 -9.52 16.34 -24.77
C VAL A 456 -8.30 16.12 -23.86
N ALA A 457 -7.11 15.96 -24.42
CA ALA A 457 -5.86 15.83 -23.69
C ALA A 457 -5.53 17.09 -22.89
N PHE A 458 -5.72 18.28 -23.48
CA PHE A 458 -5.53 19.56 -22.80
C PHE A 458 -6.45 19.70 -21.57
N CYS A 459 -7.72 19.33 -21.67
CA CYS A 459 -8.63 19.33 -20.52
C CYS A 459 -8.18 18.35 -19.44
N ALA A 460 -7.76 17.13 -19.81
CA ALA A 460 -7.26 16.14 -18.86
C ALA A 460 -5.99 16.63 -18.15
N GLU A 461 -5.06 17.21 -18.91
CA GLU A 461 -3.79 17.75 -18.41
C GLU A 461 -4.01 18.93 -17.46
N GLY A 462 -4.92 19.87 -17.80
CA GLY A 462 -5.26 20.99 -16.93
C GLY A 462 -5.84 20.56 -15.58
N LEU A 463 -6.71 19.54 -15.57
CA LEU A 463 -7.25 18.98 -14.35
C LEU A 463 -6.17 18.25 -13.53
N ALA A 464 -5.28 17.51 -14.17
CA ALA A 464 -4.16 16.85 -13.51
C ALA A 464 -3.15 17.87 -12.94
N TRP A 465 -2.89 18.96 -13.67
CA TRP A 465 -2.06 20.07 -13.17
C TRP A 465 -2.66 20.69 -11.90
N LEU A 466 -3.97 20.99 -11.89
CA LEU A 466 -4.65 21.55 -10.74
C LEU A 466 -4.55 20.62 -9.51
N MET A 467 -4.68 19.32 -9.72
CA MET A 467 -4.57 18.32 -8.67
C MET A 467 -3.13 18.18 -8.16
N ASN A 468 -2.13 18.25 -9.05
CA ASN A 468 -0.72 18.24 -8.68
C ASN A 468 -0.37 19.47 -7.85
N GLU A 469 -0.82 20.65 -8.27
CA GLU A 469 -0.58 21.91 -7.56
C GLU A 469 -1.19 21.88 -6.15
N TRP A 470 -2.41 21.37 -6.01
CA TRP A 470 -3.03 21.14 -4.71
C TRP A 470 -2.17 20.22 -3.84
N ALA A 471 -1.74 19.07 -4.38
CA ALA A 471 -0.96 18.09 -3.66
C ALA A 471 0.38 18.67 -3.18
N PHE A 472 1.09 19.41 -4.03
CA PHE A 472 2.35 20.07 -3.67
C PHE A 472 2.17 21.12 -2.58
N ARG A 473 1.17 22.01 -2.71
CA ARG A 473 0.91 23.06 -1.70
C ARG A 473 0.54 22.49 -0.35
N VAL A 474 -0.34 21.48 -0.31
CA VAL A 474 -0.77 20.87 0.94
C VAL A 474 0.35 20.04 1.58
N SER A 475 1.21 19.41 0.80
CA SER A 475 2.29 18.57 1.32
C SER A 475 3.34 19.32 2.13
N VAL A 476 3.46 20.64 1.96
CA VAL A 476 4.40 21.47 2.75
C VAL A 476 3.78 22.06 4.01
N LEU A 477 2.46 21.91 4.20
CA LEU A 477 1.78 22.41 5.39
C LEU A 477 2.13 21.57 6.64
N PRO A 478 2.10 22.18 7.85
CA PRO A 478 2.30 21.43 9.08
C PRO A 478 1.23 20.34 9.24
N GLY A 479 1.62 19.15 9.73
CA GLY A 479 0.73 18.01 9.85
C GLY A 479 0.46 17.24 8.55
N ALA A 480 1.17 17.55 7.46
CA ALA A 480 1.10 16.80 6.21
C ALA A 480 1.68 15.37 6.33
N SER A 481 2.55 15.14 7.28
CA SER A 481 3.07 13.80 7.57
C SER A 481 3.08 13.61 9.09
N LEU A 482 2.21 12.74 9.57
CA LEU A 482 2.15 12.32 10.96
C LEU A 482 2.44 10.83 11.00
N TRP A 483 3.30 10.46 11.91
CA TRP A 483 3.68 9.09 12.13
C TRP A 483 3.43 8.71 13.59
N PHE A 484 2.80 7.56 13.81
CA PHE A 484 2.47 7.05 15.12
C PHE A 484 3.19 5.72 15.35
N ASP A 485 3.78 5.58 16.52
CA ASP A 485 4.43 4.34 16.93
C ASP A 485 4.12 4.04 18.40
N GLY A 486 3.70 2.81 18.68
CA GLY A 486 3.56 2.30 20.03
C GLY A 486 2.14 2.09 20.56
N THR A 487 2.04 1.88 21.87
CA THR A 487 0.83 1.47 22.58
C THR A 487 -0.29 2.53 22.52
N TYR A 488 0.08 3.81 22.46
CA TYR A 488 -0.87 4.92 22.36
C TYR A 488 -1.61 4.93 21.03
N ALA A 489 -0.94 4.60 19.95
CA ALA A 489 -1.56 4.47 18.65
C ALA A 489 -2.67 3.40 18.65
N ALA A 490 -2.43 2.27 19.32
CA ALA A 490 -3.43 1.22 19.49
C ALA A 490 -4.65 1.70 20.32
N LEU A 491 -4.40 2.46 21.39
CA LEU A 491 -5.47 3.06 22.21
C LEU A 491 -6.30 4.07 21.44
N VAL A 492 -5.66 4.93 20.63
CA VAL A 492 -6.37 5.87 19.75
C VAL A 492 -7.22 5.14 18.72
N CYS A 493 -6.67 4.09 18.11
CA CYS A 493 -7.41 3.26 17.16
C CYS A 493 -8.63 2.62 17.82
N LEU A 494 -8.47 2.06 19.02
CA LEU A 494 -9.56 1.48 19.78
C LEU A 494 -10.63 2.54 20.12
N ALA A 495 -10.23 3.71 20.59
CA ALA A 495 -11.15 4.82 20.88
C ALA A 495 -11.93 5.27 19.63
N LEU A 496 -11.25 5.38 18.47
CA LEU A 496 -11.89 5.73 17.20
C LEU A 496 -12.86 4.64 16.72
N ILE A 497 -12.50 3.36 16.86
CA ILE A 497 -13.39 2.23 16.54
C ILE A 497 -14.63 2.27 17.43
N LEU A 498 -14.46 2.43 18.76
CA LEU A 498 -15.56 2.53 19.70
C LEU A 498 -16.46 3.73 19.38
N LEU A 499 -15.89 4.88 19.02
CA LEU A 499 -16.66 6.06 18.62
C LEU A 499 -17.40 5.86 17.29
N CYS A 500 -16.81 5.19 16.31
CA CYS A 500 -17.51 4.79 15.08
C CYS A 500 -18.68 3.86 15.37
N VAL A 501 -18.49 2.86 16.23
CA VAL A 501 -19.55 1.93 16.68
C VAL A 501 -20.64 2.69 17.42
N MET A 502 -20.28 3.61 18.31
CA MET A 502 -21.22 4.45 19.06
C MET A 502 -21.98 5.41 18.14
N ALA A 503 -21.33 6.02 17.15
CA ALA A 503 -21.96 6.88 16.15
C ALA A 503 -22.95 6.12 15.26
N MET A 504 -22.68 4.85 14.95
CA MET A 504 -23.58 3.96 14.21
C MET A 504 -24.80 3.55 15.07
N ARG A 505 -24.68 3.45 16.39
CA ARG A 505 -25.82 3.19 17.28
C ARG A 505 -26.68 4.46 17.39
N ARG A 506 -27.98 4.30 17.19
CA ARG A 506 -29.01 5.39 17.07
C ARG A 506 -29.08 6.40 18.23
N HIS A 507 -28.29 6.25 19.30
CA HIS A 507 -28.42 7.02 20.54
C HIS A 507 -27.52 8.25 20.67
N ILE A 508 -26.49 8.41 19.83
CA ILE A 508 -25.57 9.55 19.97
C ILE A 508 -25.88 10.65 18.96
N ARG A 509 -26.07 11.85 19.48
CA ARG A 509 -26.25 13.06 18.66
C ARG A 509 -24.91 13.37 17.96
N LEU A 510 -24.89 13.43 16.62
CA LEU A 510 -23.69 13.73 15.82
C LEU A 510 -22.96 15.00 16.28
N ARG A 511 -23.71 15.96 16.86
CA ARG A 511 -23.17 17.20 17.44
C ARG A 511 -22.27 16.97 18.65
N VAL A 512 -22.40 15.85 19.35
CA VAL A 512 -21.56 15.48 20.50
C VAL A 512 -20.46 14.51 20.03
N ALA A 513 -20.79 13.53 19.18
CA ALA A 513 -19.84 12.53 18.73
C ALA A 513 -18.69 13.15 17.91
N LEU A 514 -18.98 14.09 16.99
CA LEU A 514 -17.96 14.68 16.12
C LEU A 514 -16.91 15.50 16.89
N PRO A 515 -17.31 16.47 17.79
CA PRO A 515 -16.33 17.19 18.60
C PRO A 515 -15.54 16.28 19.53
N THR A 516 -16.16 15.23 20.08
CA THR A 516 -15.48 14.27 20.97
C THR A 516 -14.43 13.46 20.22
N VAL A 517 -14.72 13.00 18.97
CA VAL A 517 -13.75 12.33 18.12
C VAL A 517 -12.58 13.24 17.78
N ILE A 518 -12.87 14.48 17.36
CA ILE A 518 -11.85 15.47 17.02
C ILE A 518 -10.98 15.80 18.24
N LEU A 519 -11.60 16.01 19.40
CA LEU A 519 -10.86 16.30 20.63
C LEU A 519 -9.98 15.13 21.06
N LEU A 520 -10.48 13.90 21.04
CA LEU A 520 -9.70 12.71 21.39
C LEU A 520 -8.59 12.45 20.38
N ALA A 521 -8.84 12.64 19.09
CA ALA A 521 -7.79 12.54 18.05
C ALA A 521 -6.72 13.64 18.25
N ALA A 522 -7.11 14.88 18.51
CA ALA A 522 -6.18 15.97 18.76
C ALA A 522 -5.36 15.75 20.05
N LEU A 523 -6.01 15.28 21.13
CA LEU A 523 -5.34 14.92 22.38
C LEU A 523 -4.34 13.77 22.19
N ALA A 524 -4.73 12.75 21.45
CA ALA A 524 -3.86 11.60 21.18
C ALA A 524 -2.68 11.99 20.30
N ILE A 525 -2.90 12.80 19.25
CA ILE A 525 -1.84 13.35 18.40
C ILE A 525 -0.90 14.22 19.24
N GLY A 526 -1.43 15.10 20.07
CA GLY A 526 -0.64 15.95 20.95
C GLY A 526 0.19 15.17 21.95
N LEU A 527 -0.42 14.15 22.57
CA LEU A 527 0.27 13.29 23.54
C LEU A 527 1.37 12.45 22.88
N GLU A 528 1.09 11.82 21.75
CA GLU A 528 2.08 11.03 20.99
C GLU A 528 3.23 11.93 20.52
N THR A 529 2.92 13.12 20.00
CA THR A 529 3.94 14.09 19.59
C THR A 529 4.81 14.52 20.77
N ALA A 530 4.21 14.77 21.93
CA ALA A 530 4.93 15.12 23.14
C ALA A 530 5.81 13.96 23.66
N LEU A 531 5.29 12.73 23.66
CA LEU A 531 6.03 11.54 24.11
C LEU A 531 7.13 11.11 23.15
N SER A 532 6.95 11.33 21.83
CA SER A 532 7.93 10.99 20.80
C SER A 532 8.94 12.13 20.54
N TRP A 533 8.78 13.28 21.21
CA TRP A 533 9.62 14.46 20.98
C TRP A 533 11.13 14.18 21.16
N ASN A 534 11.46 13.42 22.19
CA ASN A 534 12.85 13.07 22.55
C ASN A 534 13.19 11.61 22.20
N VAL A 535 12.56 11.03 21.18
CA VAL A 535 12.83 9.65 20.79
C VAL A 535 13.62 9.61 19.49
N VAL A 536 14.73 8.87 19.51
CA VAL A 536 15.52 8.51 18.33
C VAL A 536 15.30 7.04 18.02
N ASN A 537 14.93 6.74 16.77
CA ASN A 537 14.79 5.38 16.27
C ASN A 537 16.03 5.02 15.45
N ILE A 538 16.66 3.89 15.75
CA ILE A 538 17.79 3.32 15.01
C ILE A 538 17.29 2.02 14.39
N GLU A 539 17.36 1.89 13.07
CA GLU A 539 16.85 0.73 12.34
C GLU A 539 17.88 0.24 11.34
N LEU A 540 18.02 -1.07 11.25
CA LEU A 540 18.75 -1.73 10.18
C LEU A 540 17.80 -2.03 9.03
N VAL A 541 18.20 -1.67 7.80
CA VAL A 541 17.34 -1.75 6.62
C VAL A 541 18.13 -2.28 5.43
N GLY A 542 17.53 -3.13 4.62
CA GLY A 542 18.12 -3.62 3.38
C GLY A 542 18.55 -5.08 3.41
N THR A 543 19.65 -5.42 2.74
CA THR A 543 20.11 -6.82 2.61
C THR A 543 20.87 -7.30 3.84
N ARG A 544 20.80 -8.59 4.16
CA ARG A 544 21.54 -9.22 5.28
C ARG A 544 23.03 -9.00 5.18
N ALA A 545 23.58 -9.04 3.97
CA ALA A 545 25.03 -8.95 3.75
C ALA A 545 25.58 -7.58 4.16
N ALA A 546 24.86 -6.50 3.83
CA ALA A 546 25.29 -5.13 4.06
C ALA A 546 24.10 -4.21 4.36
N PRO A 547 23.46 -4.34 5.55
CA PRO A 547 22.32 -3.50 5.91
C PRO A 547 22.75 -2.06 6.13
N ALA A 548 21.96 -1.10 5.63
CA ALA A 548 22.11 0.29 5.99
C ALA A 548 21.52 0.56 7.39
N VAL A 549 22.02 1.58 8.05
CA VAL A 549 21.48 2.06 9.32
C VAL A 549 20.73 3.35 9.07
N VAL A 550 19.46 3.40 9.44
CA VAL A 550 18.62 4.60 9.34
C VAL A 550 18.30 5.06 10.75
N ILE A 551 18.76 6.26 11.07
CA ILE A 551 18.55 6.91 12.35
C ILE A 551 17.56 8.03 12.11
N THR A 552 16.40 7.94 12.74
CA THR A 552 15.33 8.94 12.53
C THR A 552 14.97 9.62 13.84
N GLN A 553 14.91 10.95 13.78
CA GLN A 553 14.39 11.80 14.84
C GLN A 553 13.40 12.79 14.20
N ARG A 554 12.11 12.64 14.48
CA ARG A 554 11.05 13.42 13.84
C ARG A 554 11.07 13.31 12.29
N GLU A 555 11.13 14.44 11.59
CA GLU A 555 11.16 14.54 10.13
C GLU A 555 12.56 14.49 9.52
N LYS A 556 13.60 14.31 10.35
CA LYS A 556 15.02 14.32 10.00
C LYS A 556 15.62 12.93 10.11
N ALA A 557 16.59 12.64 9.26
CA ALA A 557 17.31 11.38 9.34
C ALA A 557 18.81 11.52 9.12
N VAL A 558 19.55 10.60 9.73
CA VAL A 558 20.95 10.32 9.43
C VAL A 558 21.00 8.90 8.84
N VAL A 559 21.63 8.74 7.70
CA VAL A 559 21.72 7.45 6.99
C VAL A 559 23.18 7.02 6.90
N LEU A 560 23.47 5.85 7.45
CA LEU A 560 24.75 5.17 7.27
C LEU A 560 24.54 4.12 6.18
N PHE A 561 25.00 4.42 4.98
CA PHE A 561 24.74 3.60 3.81
C PHE A 561 25.89 2.62 3.57
N ARG A 562 25.54 1.35 3.47
CA ARG A 562 26.39 0.26 3.01
C ARG A 562 25.51 -0.73 2.26
N GLY A 563 25.99 -1.25 1.17
CA GLY A 563 25.22 -2.20 0.38
C GLY A 563 24.94 -1.73 -1.05
N SER A 564 24.06 -2.46 -1.71
CA SER A 564 23.74 -2.28 -3.12
C SER A 564 22.54 -1.33 -3.32
N SER A 565 22.12 -1.21 -4.56
CA SER A 565 20.90 -0.53 -4.97
C SER A 565 19.63 -1.09 -4.30
N ILE A 566 19.62 -2.37 -3.92
CA ILE A 566 18.52 -3.01 -3.16
C ILE A 566 18.40 -2.36 -1.77
N THR A 567 19.55 -2.25 -1.08
CA THR A 567 19.60 -1.57 0.22
C THR A 567 19.19 -0.10 0.09
N GLN A 568 19.60 0.60 -0.98
CA GLN A 568 19.20 1.98 -1.23
C GLN A 568 17.68 2.13 -1.29
N ARG A 569 17.00 1.25 -2.04
CA ARG A 569 15.53 1.27 -2.12
C ARG A 569 14.87 0.99 -0.78
N ALA A 570 15.38 0.01 -0.04
CA ALA A 570 14.86 -0.29 1.28
C ALA A 570 14.98 0.94 2.21
N VAL A 571 16.09 1.67 2.14
CA VAL A 571 16.29 2.94 2.85
C VAL A 571 15.30 4.00 2.37
N GLU A 572 15.15 4.21 1.06
CA GLU A 572 14.20 5.17 0.51
C GLU A 572 12.76 4.85 0.95
N ASN A 573 12.35 3.59 0.88
CA ASN A 573 11.04 3.14 1.34
C ASN A 573 10.86 3.37 2.85
N GLN A 574 11.91 3.14 3.66
CA GLN A 574 11.85 3.36 5.10
C GLN A 574 11.75 4.84 5.44
N LEU A 575 12.53 5.69 4.78
CA LEU A 575 12.44 7.16 4.93
C LEU A 575 11.05 7.67 4.55
N GLU A 576 10.49 7.15 3.45
CA GLU A 576 9.12 7.46 3.04
C GLU A 576 8.08 7.00 4.07
N LYS A 577 8.20 5.76 4.60
CA LYS A 577 7.30 5.23 5.64
C LYS A 577 7.34 6.10 6.89
N ARG A 578 8.53 6.57 7.29
CA ARG A 578 8.75 7.41 8.46
C ARG A 578 8.39 8.88 8.25
N GLY A 579 8.00 9.28 7.04
CA GLY A 579 7.68 10.67 6.71
C GLY A 579 8.88 11.61 6.84
N VAL A 580 10.09 11.08 6.65
CA VAL A 580 11.32 11.89 6.68
C VAL A 580 11.31 12.83 5.48
N ARG A 581 11.43 14.13 5.74
CA ARG A 581 11.50 15.16 4.69
C ARG A 581 12.91 15.43 4.23
N THR A 582 13.86 15.37 5.17
CA THR A 582 15.24 15.70 4.88
C THR A 582 16.20 14.69 5.52
N VAL A 583 17.12 14.18 4.71
CA VAL A 583 18.30 13.46 5.22
C VAL A 583 19.36 14.51 5.51
N GLU A 584 19.65 14.76 6.79
CA GLU A 584 20.63 15.77 7.17
C GLU A 584 22.06 15.32 6.87
N LEU A 585 22.34 14.03 7.10
CA LEU A 585 23.66 13.46 6.87
C LEU A 585 23.56 12.07 6.25
N LEU A 586 24.23 11.87 5.12
CA LEU A 586 24.47 10.58 4.49
C LEU A 586 25.95 10.22 4.60
N VAL A 587 26.24 9.11 5.25
CA VAL A 587 27.58 8.52 5.32
C VAL A 587 27.62 7.28 4.45
N ASP A 588 28.28 7.36 3.29
CA ASP A 588 28.49 6.21 2.41
C ASP A 588 29.75 5.45 2.85
N LEU A 589 29.53 4.27 3.44
CA LEU A 589 30.58 3.41 3.99
C LEU A 589 31.16 2.43 2.97
N ARG A 590 30.73 2.47 1.71
CA ARG A 590 31.23 1.61 0.64
C ARG A 590 32.63 2.05 0.23
N MET A 591 33.51 1.08 0.06
CA MET A 591 34.91 1.35 -0.33
C MET A 591 35.10 1.50 -1.83
N GLN A 592 34.33 0.73 -2.60
CA GLN A 592 34.35 0.73 -4.07
C GLN A 592 32.92 0.71 -4.60
N PRO A 593 32.21 1.86 -4.54
CA PRO A 593 30.86 1.92 -5.08
C PRO A 593 30.90 1.86 -6.60
N GLU A 594 30.25 0.88 -7.19
CA GLU A 594 30.03 0.78 -8.65
C GLU A 594 29.19 1.98 -9.14
N GLU A 595 28.27 2.48 -8.31
CA GLU A 595 27.45 3.64 -8.58
C GLU A 595 27.33 4.55 -7.34
N PRO A 596 27.18 5.88 -7.54
CA PRO A 596 26.95 6.80 -6.44
C PRO A 596 25.59 6.53 -5.80
N CYS A 597 25.51 6.69 -4.46
CA CYS A 597 24.25 6.64 -3.75
C CYS A 597 23.38 7.83 -4.15
N ARG A 598 22.12 7.58 -4.57
CA ARG A 598 21.18 8.59 -5.08
C ARG A 598 20.30 9.22 -4.01
N ILE A 599 20.45 8.81 -2.74
CA ILE A 599 19.69 9.40 -1.63
C ILE A 599 20.12 10.86 -1.50
N GLU A 600 19.16 11.77 -1.61
CA GLU A 600 19.41 13.20 -1.43
C GLU A 600 19.65 13.51 0.06
N ALA A 601 20.75 14.21 0.37
CA ALA A 601 21.14 14.59 1.72
C ALA A 601 21.77 15.98 1.73
N GLN A 602 21.56 16.74 2.81
CA GLN A 602 22.15 18.07 2.98
C GLN A 602 23.69 18.01 3.11
N LYS A 603 24.19 17.02 3.86
CA LYS A 603 25.61 16.73 4.01
C LYS A 603 25.91 15.31 3.59
N ARG A 604 27.06 15.12 2.93
CA ARG A 604 27.48 13.79 2.47
C ARG A 604 28.93 13.54 2.84
N ILE A 605 29.20 12.35 3.38
CA ILE A 605 30.54 11.87 3.67
C ILE A 605 30.71 10.55 2.92
N ASN A 606 31.70 10.49 2.02
CA ASN A 606 32.04 9.27 1.30
C ASN A 606 33.32 8.69 1.90
N ALA A 607 33.24 7.50 2.47
CA ALA A 607 34.39 6.81 3.03
C ALA A 607 35.48 6.53 1.98
N ALA A 608 35.09 6.21 0.75
CA ALA A 608 36.01 5.98 -0.35
C ALA A 608 36.90 7.20 -0.69
N ALA A 609 36.38 8.42 -0.47
CA ALA A 609 37.08 9.66 -0.77
C ALA A 609 38.04 10.15 0.35
N LEU A 610 37.98 9.53 1.52
CA LEU A 610 38.88 9.88 2.64
C LEU A 610 40.27 9.27 2.41
N ALA A 611 41.33 9.91 2.89
CA ALA A 611 42.68 9.36 2.89
C ALA A 611 42.78 8.14 3.85
N GLU A 612 43.67 7.22 3.58
CA GLU A 612 43.91 6.07 4.45
C GLU A 612 44.43 6.54 5.85
N ASN A 613 44.02 5.81 6.89
CA ASN A 613 44.35 6.08 8.29
C ASN A 613 43.89 7.46 8.77
N THR A 614 42.87 8.04 8.15
CA THR A 614 42.29 9.31 8.60
C THR A 614 40.98 9.10 9.37
N THR A 615 40.73 10.00 10.28
CA THR A 615 39.50 10.07 11.06
C THR A 615 38.69 11.29 10.64
N ARG A 616 37.43 11.09 10.28
CA ARG A 616 36.47 12.17 10.02
C ARG A 616 35.41 12.18 11.09
N ARG A 617 35.22 13.34 11.73
CA ARG A 617 34.15 13.55 12.71
C ARG A 617 33.03 14.36 12.10
N ALA A 618 31.79 14.01 12.44
CA ALA A 618 30.60 14.76 12.08
C ALA A 618 29.60 14.67 13.23
N SER A 619 28.93 15.79 13.49
CA SER A 619 27.84 15.86 14.46
C SER A 619 26.58 16.33 13.73
N CYS A 620 25.45 15.72 14.04
CA CYS A 620 24.17 16.03 13.42
C CYS A 620 23.05 15.80 14.45
N GLY A 621 22.53 16.89 15.03
CA GLY A 621 21.61 16.80 16.16
C GLY A 621 22.22 16.04 17.33
N GLU A 622 21.54 15.00 17.80
CA GLU A 622 21.95 14.13 18.90
C GLU A 622 22.90 12.99 18.48
N VAL A 623 23.34 12.98 17.24
CA VAL A 623 24.17 11.92 16.66
C VAL A 623 25.57 12.43 16.41
N ASP A 624 26.53 11.95 17.20
CA ASP A 624 27.94 12.17 16.96
C ASP A 624 28.56 10.97 16.28
N LEU A 625 29.28 11.21 15.20
CA LEU A 625 29.88 10.18 14.35
C LEU A 625 31.40 10.38 14.27
N GLU A 626 32.13 9.29 14.40
CA GLU A 626 33.55 9.22 14.15
C GLU A 626 33.85 8.09 13.17
N LEU A 627 34.18 8.45 11.93
CA LEU A 627 34.52 7.53 10.85
C LEU A 627 36.03 7.42 10.72
N PHE A 628 36.56 6.23 10.95
CA PHE A 628 37.98 5.90 10.73
C PHE A 628 38.12 5.03 9.49
N ARG A 629 38.89 5.47 8.50
CA ARG A 629 39.20 4.73 7.30
C ARG A 629 40.46 3.95 7.44
N THR A 630 40.44 2.68 7.09
CA THR A 630 41.60 1.80 6.91
C THR A 630 41.72 1.40 5.44
N ARG A 631 42.81 0.75 5.07
CA ARG A 631 43.02 0.20 3.73
C ARG A 631 41.95 -0.83 3.31
N GLN A 632 41.45 -1.60 4.29
CA GLN A 632 40.55 -2.74 4.03
C GLN A 632 39.06 -2.41 4.31
N GLY A 633 38.75 -1.20 4.77
CA GLY A 633 37.38 -0.79 5.08
C GLY A 633 37.31 0.35 6.09
N CYS A 634 36.19 0.46 6.77
CA CYS A 634 35.92 1.54 7.73
C CYS A 634 35.39 1.02 9.04
N ILE A 635 35.81 1.72 10.13
CA ILE A 635 35.22 1.60 11.46
C ILE A 635 34.42 2.87 11.70
N LEU A 636 33.12 2.73 11.96
CA LEU A 636 32.30 3.88 12.35
C LEU A 636 31.87 3.69 13.80
N ARG A 637 32.20 4.67 14.62
CA ARG A 637 31.73 4.82 15.98
C ARG A 637 30.67 5.90 16.01
N MET A 638 29.61 5.66 16.72
CA MET A 638 28.51 6.58 16.84
C MET A 638 28.10 6.70 18.30
N ARG A 639 27.74 7.90 18.72
CA ARG A 639 27.14 8.17 20.01
C ARG A 639 25.76 8.79 19.79
N VAL A 640 24.75 8.21 20.42
CA VAL A 640 23.36 8.69 20.35
C VAL A 640 22.76 8.58 21.75
N GLY A 641 22.26 9.67 22.30
CA GLY A 641 21.63 9.67 23.62
C GLY A 641 22.51 9.08 24.74
N GLY A 642 23.82 9.34 24.68
CA GLY A 642 24.77 8.79 25.64
C GLY A 642 25.28 7.37 25.37
N GLN A 643 24.56 6.57 24.57
CA GLN A 643 24.92 5.20 24.19
C GLN A 643 25.92 5.16 23.02
N ARG A 644 26.83 4.19 23.05
CA ARG A 644 27.88 4.00 22.05
C ARG A 644 27.54 2.85 21.11
N PHE A 645 27.52 3.16 19.84
CA PHE A 645 27.28 2.23 18.74
C PHE A 645 28.53 2.07 17.90
N ILE A 646 28.73 0.88 17.38
CA ILE A 646 29.84 0.58 16.46
C ILE A 646 29.33 -0.21 15.26
N THR A 647 29.86 0.11 14.09
CA THR A 647 29.64 -0.69 12.88
C THR A 647 30.92 -0.78 12.05
N LEU A 648 31.06 -1.87 11.34
CA LEU A 648 32.17 -2.16 10.44
C LEU A 648 31.69 -2.19 9.00
N SER A 649 32.54 -1.77 8.08
CA SER A 649 32.37 -1.98 6.64
C SER A 649 33.66 -2.50 6.06
N GLY A 650 33.61 -3.58 5.26
CA GLY A 650 34.81 -4.29 4.77
C GLY A 650 35.42 -5.28 5.79
N THR A 651 36.62 -5.75 5.52
CA THR A 651 37.32 -6.76 6.34
C THR A 651 38.29 -6.13 7.34
N VAL A 652 37.77 -5.22 8.17
CA VAL A 652 38.60 -4.44 9.09
C VAL A 652 38.73 -5.14 10.43
N ARG A 653 39.99 -5.24 10.95
CA ARG A 653 40.31 -5.68 12.31
C ARG A 653 40.91 -4.53 13.11
N PRO A 654 40.25 -4.03 14.14
CA PRO A 654 40.83 -3.01 15.00
C PRO A 654 42.11 -3.53 15.68
N ALA A 655 43.17 -2.73 15.68
CA ALA A 655 44.42 -3.09 16.32
C ALA A 655 44.31 -3.16 17.86
N LYS A 656 43.40 -2.39 18.46
CA LYS A 656 43.11 -2.40 19.89
C LYS A 656 41.63 -2.75 20.13
N PRO A 657 41.31 -3.43 21.24
CA PRO A 657 39.93 -3.72 21.60
C PRO A 657 39.10 -2.45 21.72
N ILE A 658 37.97 -2.41 21.01
CA ILE A 658 36.99 -1.31 21.07
C ILE A 658 35.79 -1.74 21.92
N ARG A 659 35.35 -0.88 22.85
CA ARG A 659 34.14 -1.13 23.66
C ARG A 659 32.98 -0.28 23.14
N ALA A 660 31.83 -0.90 22.93
CA ALA A 660 30.56 -0.24 22.60
C ALA A 660 29.42 -0.95 23.35
N GLU A 661 28.32 -0.28 23.56
CA GLU A 661 27.14 -0.92 24.11
C GLU A 661 26.42 -1.73 22.99
N TRP A 662 26.36 -1.18 21.79
CA TRP A 662 25.65 -1.77 20.67
C TRP A 662 26.54 -2.04 19.46
N LEU A 663 26.44 -3.24 18.93
CA LEU A 663 26.97 -3.59 17.62
C LEU A 663 25.86 -3.50 16.56
N LEU A 664 26.08 -2.73 15.49
CA LEU A 664 25.20 -2.70 14.31
C LEU A 664 25.74 -3.72 13.29
N ALA A 665 25.17 -4.90 13.30
CA ALA A 665 25.70 -6.08 12.62
C ALA A 665 25.76 -5.94 11.09
N SER A 666 26.72 -6.60 10.49
CA SER A 666 26.88 -6.82 9.05
C SER A 666 27.53 -8.17 8.82
N SER A 667 27.75 -8.54 7.57
CA SER A 667 28.50 -9.77 7.24
C SER A 667 29.97 -9.73 7.73
N ALA A 668 30.50 -8.54 8.04
CA ALA A 668 31.84 -8.37 8.58
C ALA A 668 31.94 -8.90 10.02
N ARG A 669 32.92 -9.79 10.28
CA ARG A 669 33.16 -10.33 11.61
C ARG A 669 33.68 -9.24 12.56
N PRO A 670 33.09 -9.08 13.77
CA PRO A 670 33.46 -8.04 14.71
C PRO A 670 34.69 -8.43 15.57
N ASP A 671 35.84 -8.77 14.96
CA ASP A 671 37.04 -9.12 15.67
C ASP A 671 37.53 -7.92 16.49
N ASN A 672 38.01 -8.15 17.74
CA ASN A 672 38.47 -7.12 18.70
C ASN A 672 37.41 -6.05 19.06
N ILE A 673 36.09 -6.38 18.96
CA ILE A 673 35.03 -5.50 19.46
C ILE A 673 34.34 -6.21 20.64
N ARG A 674 34.22 -5.48 21.76
CA ARG A 674 33.42 -5.89 22.92
C ARG A 674 32.13 -5.08 22.93
N TYR A 675 31.00 -5.78 22.85
CA TYR A 675 29.67 -5.17 22.86
C TYR A 675 28.77 -5.91 23.85
N THR A 676 27.74 -5.23 24.34
CA THR A 676 26.72 -5.80 25.23
C THR A 676 25.59 -6.40 24.44
N ASP A 677 25.09 -5.63 23.45
CA ASP A 677 23.93 -5.98 22.64
C ASP A 677 24.22 -5.80 21.14
N CYS A 678 23.41 -6.44 20.30
CA CYS A 678 23.58 -6.43 18.86
C CYS A 678 22.27 -6.16 18.14
N LEU A 679 22.26 -5.18 17.22
CA LEU A 679 21.19 -5.01 16.24
C LEU A 679 21.55 -5.79 14.98
N THR A 680 20.64 -6.65 14.51
CA THR A 680 20.88 -7.55 13.38
C THR A 680 19.61 -7.76 12.55
N LEU A 681 19.75 -7.92 11.22
CA LEU A 681 18.69 -8.35 10.32
C LEU A 681 18.55 -9.88 10.19
N SER A 682 19.55 -10.63 10.68
CA SER A 682 19.59 -12.08 10.54
C SER A 682 20.32 -12.73 11.70
N SER A 683 19.83 -13.85 12.15
CA SER A 683 20.52 -14.78 13.07
C SER A 683 21.56 -15.65 12.36
N LYS A 684 21.61 -15.66 11.03
CA LYS A 684 22.45 -16.54 10.21
C LYS A 684 23.78 -15.93 9.78
N TYR A 685 24.35 -14.97 10.48
CA TYR A 685 25.71 -14.57 10.22
C TYR A 685 26.69 -15.66 10.68
N ARG A 686 27.70 -15.99 9.86
CA ARG A 686 28.71 -17.05 10.14
C ARG A 686 29.46 -16.90 11.46
N TRP A 687 29.38 -15.74 12.11
CA TRP A 687 30.07 -15.39 13.35
C TRP A 687 29.10 -15.23 14.54
N MET A 688 27.78 -15.41 14.36
CA MET A 688 26.77 -15.39 15.42
C MET A 688 26.40 -16.80 15.86
N GLU A 689 26.06 -16.97 17.14
CA GLU A 689 25.44 -18.18 17.67
C GLU A 689 24.01 -18.32 17.16
N GLU A 690 23.56 -19.56 16.88
CA GLU A 690 22.34 -19.85 16.12
C GLU A 690 21.02 -19.42 16.81
N ASP A 691 21.00 -19.07 18.10
CA ASP A 691 19.77 -18.90 18.89
C ASP A 691 19.36 -17.43 19.17
N ALA A 692 20.03 -16.45 18.61
CA ALA A 692 19.69 -15.05 18.85
C ALA A 692 18.52 -14.59 17.95
N GLU A 693 17.40 -14.19 18.53
CA GLU A 693 16.32 -13.53 17.77
C GLU A 693 16.84 -12.22 17.14
N PRO A 694 16.58 -11.99 15.84
CA PRO A 694 17.05 -10.81 15.15
C PRO A 694 16.31 -9.56 15.64
N VAL A 695 16.99 -8.67 16.32
CA VAL A 695 16.48 -7.34 16.70
C VAL A 695 16.98 -6.33 15.67
N SER A 696 16.10 -5.89 14.78
CA SER A 696 16.45 -4.95 13.69
C SER A 696 16.20 -3.49 14.03
N ARG A 697 15.58 -3.20 15.18
CA ARG A 697 15.14 -1.86 15.57
C ARG A 697 15.39 -1.59 17.04
N LEU A 698 15.90 -0.41 17.33
CA LEU A 698 16.09 0.13 18.67
C LEU A 698 15.43 1.50 18.78
N ARG A 699 14.76 1.73 19.89
CA ARG A 699 14.13 3.01 20.23
C ARG A 699 14.80 3.56 21.48
N LEU A 700 15.46 4.71 21.36
CA LEU A 700 16.12 5.39 22.46
C LEU A 700 15.33 6.62 22.85
N ARG A 701 15.11 6.77 24.14
CA ARG A 701 14.58 8.00 24.70
C ARG A 701 15.77 8.85 25.17
N LEU A 702 15.86 10.05 24.64
CA LEU A 702 16.89 11.01 25.07
C LEU A 702 16.49 11.54 26.45
N GLU A 703 17.39 11.48 27.39
CA GLU A 703 17.24 12.19 28.66
C GLU A 703 17.43 13.69 28.36
N GLY A 704 16.37 14.46 28.57
CA GLY A 704 16.30 15.90 28.29
C GLY A 704 17.08 16.72 29.33
#